data_92ac8b35dcf24240b453139c64a45e62
#
_entry.id   92ac8b35dcf24240b453139c64a45e62
#
_cell.length_a   1.000
_cell.length_b   1.000
_cell.length_c   1.000
_cell.angle_alpha   90.00
_cell.angle_beta   90.00
_cell.angle_gamma   90.00
#
_symmetry.space_group_name_H-M   'P 1'
#
loop_
_entity.id
_entity.type
_entity.pdbx_description
1 polymer ?
#
loop_
_entity_poly.entity_id
_entity_poly.type
_entity_poly.pdbx_seq_one_letter_code
_entity_poly.pdbx_strand_id
1 'polypeptide(L)'
;MKLTAIVGSVALLYASTALAADVPNLNTHSVKILSIDGLRFKDLNRNGKLDAYEDWRISSAERAADLLKSMTLEEKAGLMMHGTAPSIGAGAGMGVGTTYDLDRAKRMISDLKVVTFITRLSGEPGELATQNNKLQEIAEAGRLGIPATISTDPRNHFQFVQGASIAAGAFSKWPETLGLAAIGDAKLTRQFADIARQEYRAVGIQEALSPQIDLATEPRWARTNGTFGEDSRMSKEMAEAYVAGFQNGEDGINRDSVIAIAKHWVGYGAAKDGLDSHSAYGRHADFSGGNFEQHIIPFEGAFNAKVGGVMPTYSILDEAKIDGKDVEPVAAGYNKQLLTDLLRRRFGFDGVVLSDWLITNDCEGSCLDGEKPGVKPTLNEETFGMPWGVETMPRVDRFAKAVNAGVDQFGGVTTSDLLVQAVKEGKVTEDRIDASAKRILLQKFQQGLFEDPYSDPAKARETVGKPDFVEKATAAQAKSAVLLENRNQALPLSRKVSKLYLYQIDPAVATSRGFKVVATPAEADLAVIRMNAPFQQPHANYFFGSRQQEGDLDFKPGNPELEAFEAASRSVPTIATIYLPRPAILGNLAQKSAALLGNFGISDEALFDVLEGKTAPKGKLPFELPSSMDEVKQQASDTPHDTRHPLYPIRFGLSFEKK
;
A
#
# COMPACT_ATOMS: atom_id res chain seq x y z
N MET A 1 -83.25 -2.12 34.10
CA MET A 1 -82.25 -1.32 33.43
C MET A 1 -81.17 -2.26 32.87
N LYS A 2 -81.17 -2.47 31.56
CA LYS A 2 -80.16 -3.32 30.87
C LYS A 2 -79.04 -2.42 30.32
N LEU A 3 -77.81 -2.65 30.80
CA LEU A 3 -76.64 -1.99 30.21
C LEU A 3 -76.14 -2.89 29.06
N THR A 4 -76.12 -2.30 27.86
CA THR A 4 -75.50 -2.91 26.66
C THR A 4 -74.08 -2.47 26.57
N ALA A 5 -73.09 -3.38 26.62
CA ALA A 5 -71.69 -3.12 26.40
C ALA A 5 -71.40 -3.16 24.90
N ILE A 6 -70.86 -2.07 24.39
CA ILE A 6 -70.35 -1.98 23.01
C ILE A 6 -68.85 -2.35 23.07
N VAL A 7 -68.48 -3.46 22.43
CA VAL A 7 -67.09 -3.88 22.21
C VAL A 7 -66.64 -3.28 20.89
N GLY A 8 -65.79 -2.23 20.97
CA GLY A 8 -65.14 -1.67 19.83
C GLY A 8 -63.85 -2.41 19.49
N SER A 9 -63.83 -3.09 18.36
CA SER A 9 -62.60 -3.71 17.81
C SER A 9 -61.71 -2.65 17.21
N VAL A 10 -60.55 -2.39 17.84
CA VAL A 10 -59.49 -1.56 17.27
C VAL A 10 -58.61 -2.48 16.42
N ALA A 11 -58.74 -2.35 15.10
CA ALA A 11 -57.80 -2.97 14.16
C ALA A 11 -56.51 -2.14 14.13
N LEU A 12 -55.43 -2.66 14.73
CA LEU A 12 -54.08 -2.10 14.53
C LEU A 12 -53.63 -2.42 13.12
N LEU A 13 -53.62 -1.41 12.26
CA LEU A 13 -52.87 -1.42 10.99
C LEU A 13 -51.38 -1.30 11.34
N TYR A 14 -50.65 -2.41 11.28
CA TYR A 14 -49.22 -2.36 11.17
C TYR A 14 -48.85 -1.87 9.75
N ALA A 15 -48.60 -0.57 9.62
CA ALA A 15 -47.93 -0.04 8.48
C ALA A 15 -46.46 -0.44 8.59
N SER A 16 -46.07 -1.52 7.89
CA SER A 16 -44.66 -1.81 7.63
C SER A 16 -44.10 -0.68 6.76
N THR A 17 -43.39 0.25 7.38
CA THR A 17 -42.48 1.13 6.66
C THR A 17 -41.36 0.25 6.10
N ALA A 18 -41.58 -0.31 4.91
CA ALA A 18 -40.49 -0.77 4.09
C ALA A 18 -39.62 0.47 3.85
N LEU A 19 -38.42 0.52 4.47
CA LEU A 19 -37.37 1.42 4.04
C LEU A 19 -37.25 1.17 2.54
N ALA A 20 -37.53 2.22 1.74
CA ALA A 20 -37.27 2.16 0.30
C ALA A 20 -35.78 1.85 0.15
N ALA A 21 -35.44 0.63 -0.25
CA ALA A 21 -34.06 0.28 -0.57
C ALA A 21 -33.64 1.26 -1.66
N ASP A 22 -32.51 1.96 -1.45
CA ASP A 22 -31.94 2.85 -2.44
C ASP A 22 -31.70 2.05 -3.73
N VAL A 23 -32.47 2.34 -4.78
CA VAL A 23 -32.38 1.66 -6.07
C VAL A 23 -30.98 1.94 -6.64
N PRO A 24 -30.14 0.91 -6.84
CA PRO A 24 -28.79 1.15 -7.32
C PRO A 24 -28.80 1.70 -8.75
N ASN A 25 -27.78 2.50 -9.08
CA ASN A 25 -27.46 2.77 -10.46
C ASN A 25 -27.08 1.44 -11.15
N LEU A 26 -27.70 1.15 -12.30
CA LEU A 26 -27.41 -0.04 -13.10
C LEU A 26 -26.73 0.39 -14.39
N ASN A 27 -25.43 0.13 -14.47
CA ASN A 27 -24.63 0.42 -15.64
C ASN A 27 -24.18 -0.87 -16.33
N THR A 28 -24.45 -1.02 -17.64
CA THR A 28 -24.17 -2.23 -18.40
C THR A 28 -23.85 -1.92 -19.86
N HIS A 29 -22.95 -2.70 -20.45
CA HIS A 29 -22.57 -2.62 -21.87
C HIS A 29 -23.04 -3.83 -22.70
N SER A 30 -23.14 -5.01 -22.09
CA SER A 30 -23.37 -6.26 -22.84
C SER A 30 -24.52 -7.13 -22.33
N VAL A 31 -25.01 -6.90 -21.10
CA VAL A 31 -26.11 -7.69 -20.55
C VAL A 31 -27.43 -6.94 -20.60
N LYS A 32 -28.54 -7.69 -20.69
CA LYS A 32 -29.88 -7.10 -20.73
C LYS A 32 -30.32 -6.66 -19.33
N ILE A 33 -31.26 -5.70 -19.32
CA ILE A 33 -31.97 -5.30 -18.10
C ILE A 33 -33.32 -6.01 -18.09
N LEU A 34 -33.58 -6.74 -17.02
CA LEU A 34 -34.89 -7.31 -16.69
C LEU A 34 -35.73 -6.26 -15.98
N SER A 35 -37.03 -6.22 -16.25
CA SER A 35 -38.01 -5.39 -15.53
C SER A 35 -39.00 -6.31 -14.80
N ILE A 36 -38.96 -6.31 -13.47
CA ILE A 36 -39.80 -7.17 -12.63
C ILE A 36 -40.42 -6.29 -11.55
N ASP A 37 -41.74 -6.28 -11.45
CA ASP A 37 -42.50 -5.49 -10.48
C ASP A 37 -42.14 -3.99 -10.47
N GLY A 38 -41.83 -3.44 -11.63
CA GLY A 38 -41.42 -2.03 -11.79
C GLY A 38 -39.97 -1.73 -11.42
N LEU A 39 -39.18 -2.71 -10.97
CA LEU A 39 -37.77 -2.61 -10.68
C LEU A 39 -36.92 -3.17 -11.81
N ARG A 40 -35.66 -2.71 -11.88
CA ARG A 40 -34.70 -3.08 -12.92
C ARG A 40 -33.58 -3.94 -12.33
N PHE A 41 -33.14 -4.99 -13.07
CA PHE A 41 -32.09 -5.92 -12.69
C PHE A 41 -31.22 -6.25 -13.90
N LYS A 42 -29.95 -6.58 -13.69
CA LYS A 42 -29.06 -7.04 -14.77
C LYS A 42 -29.22 -8.56 -14.93
N ASP A 43 -29.45 -9.04 -16.16
CA ASP A 43 -29.45 -10.47 -16.54
C ASP A 43 -27.99 -10.89 -16.84
N LEU A 44 -27.22 -11.10 -15.76
CA LEU A 44 -25.76 -11.28 -15.85
C LEU A 44 -25.35 -12.59 -16.52
N ASN A 45 -26.12 -13.66 -16.31
CA ASN A 45 -25.89 -14.98 -16.95
C ASN A 45 -26.67 -15.19 -18.23
N ARG A 46 -27.47 -14.21 -18.66
CA ARG A 46 -28.25 -14.17 -19.92
C ARG A 46 -29.27 -15.29 -20.04
N ASN A 47 -29.83 -15.78 -18.93
CA ASN A 47 -30.86 -16.83 -18.91
C ASN A 47 -32.30 -16.28 -19.06
N GLY A 48 -32.48 -14.96 -19.00
CA GLY A 48 -33.77 -14.28 -19.11
C GLY A 48 -34.63 -14.36 -17.85
N LYS A 49 -34.07 -14.74 -16.70
CA LYS A 49 -34.72 -14.84 -15.40
C LYS A 49 -33.91 -14.05 -14.38
N LEU A 50 -34.56 -13.65 -13.29
CA LEU A 50 -33.86 -13.04 -12.16
C LEU A 50 -33.37 -14.13 -11.22
N ASP A 51 -32.08 -14.38 -11.20
CA ASP A 51 -31.45 -15.26 -10.22
C ASP A 51 -31.16 -14.50 -8.92
N ALA A 52 -31.00 -15.23 -7.81
CA ALA A 52 -30.82 -14.59 -6.50
C ALA A 52 -29.54 -13.74 -6.45
N TYR A 53 -28.47 -14.12 -7.13
CA TYR A 53 -27.24 -13.31 -7.14
C TYR A 53 -27.37 -11.99 -7.95
N GLU A 54 -28.37 -11.88 -8.83
CA GLU A 54 -28.69 -10.68 -9.63
C GLU A 54 -29.61 -9.72 -8.89
N ASP A 55 -30.31 -10.22 -7.84
CA ASP A 55 -31.26 -9.44 -7.07
C ASP A 55 -30.57 -8.57 -6.01
N TRP A 56 -30.39 -7.29 -6.33
CA TRP A 56 -29.76 -6.31 -5.44
C TRP A 56 -30.53 -6.02 -4.16
N ARG A 57 -31.75 -6.51 -4.00
CA ARG A 57 -32.59 -6.33 -2.80
C ARG A 57 -32.20 -7.28 -1.65
N ILE A 58 -31.58 -8.41 -1.97
CA ILE A 58 -31.12 -9.37 -0.96
C ILE A 58 -29.67 -9.10 -0.55
N SER A 59 -29.26 -9.66 0.57
CA SER A 59 -27.96 -9.38 1.16
C SER A 59 -26.80 -9.83 0.28
N SER A 60 -25.66 -9.10 0.33
CA SER A 60 -24.41 -9.48 -0.37
C SER A 60 -23.96 -10.91 -0.04
N ALA A 61 -24.20 -11.38 1.20
CA ALA A 61 -23.84 -12.73 1.63
C ALA A 61 -24.69 -13.82 0.95
N GLU A 62 -26.00 -13.58 0.80
CA GLU A 62 -26.92 -14.48 0.11
C GLU A 62 -26.61 -14.52 -1.40
N ARG A 63 -26.35 -13.36 -2.00
CA ARG A 63 -25.96 -13.25 -3.41
C ARG A 63 -24.65 -14.00 -3.68
N ALA A 64 -23.63 -13.83 -2.84
CA ALA A 64 -22.36 -14.54 -2.97
C ALA A 64 -22.53 -16.06 -2.84
N ALA A 65 -23.39 -16.52 -1.90
CA ALA A 65 -23.66 -17.93 -1.71
C ALA A 65 -24.45 -18.54 -2.88
N ASP A 66 -25.31 -17.77 -3.54
CA ASP A 66 -26.07 -18.24 -4.70
C ASP A 66 -25.20 -18.32 -5.95
N LEU A 67 -24.42 -17.26 -6.24
CA LEU A 67 -23.48 -17.25 -7.36
C LEU A 67 -22.48 -18.41 -7.28
N LEU A 68 -21.96 -18.69 -6.07
CA LEU A 68 -21.00 -19.77 -5.84
C LEU A 68 -21.51 -21.15 -6.30
N LYS A 69 -22.82 -21.44 -6.14
CA LYS A 69 -23.44 -22.70 -6.60
C LYS A 69 -23.42 -22.85 -8.13
N SER A 70 -23.40 -21.73 -8.85
CA SER A 70 -23.41 -21.70 -10.30
C SER A 70 -22.01 -21.73 -10.94
N MET A 71 -20.95 -21.59 -10.11
CA MET A 71 -19.56 -21.57 -10.55
C MET A 71 -18.98 -22.97 -10.71
N THR A 72 -18.19 -23.17 -11.76
CA THR A 72 -17.34 -24.37 -11.92
C THR A 72 -16.09 -24.27 -11.05
N LEU A 73 -15.40 -25.40 -10.85
CA LEU A 73 -14.12 -25.41 -10.11
C LEU A 73 -13.08 -24.49 -10.77
N GLU A 74 -13.01 -24.47 -12.11
CA GLU A 74 -12.11 -23.60 -12.86
C GLU A 74 -12.42 -22.12 -12.66
N GLU A 75 -13.70 -21.73 -12.58
CA GLU A 75 -14.11 -20.36 -12.28
C GLU A 75 -13.78 -19.95 -10.85
N LYS A 76 -13.97 -20.85 -9.88
CA LYS A 76 -13.57 -20.63 -8.48
C LYS A 76 -12.05 -20.49 -8.36
N ALA A 77 -11.29 -21.36 -9.02
CA ALA A 77 -9.83 -21.30 -9.04
C ALA A 77 -9.32 -20.02 -9.72
N GLY A 78 -9.92 -19.63 -10.86
CA GLY A 78 -9.57 -18.37 -11.53
C GLY A 78 -9.87 -17.12 -10.68
N LEU A 79 -10.99 -17.12 -9.94
CA LEU A 79 -11.35 -16.05 -8.99
C LEU A 79 -10.31 -15.91 -7.87
N MET A 80 -9.66 -17.01 -7.47
CA MET A 80 -8.59 -17.03 -6.46
C MET A 80 -7.23 -16.55 -7.01
N MET A 81 -7.12 -16.17 -8.28
CA MET A 81 -5.93 -15.57 -8.87
C MET A 81 -6.05 -14.04 -8.89
N HIS A 82 -4.97 -13.35 -8.51
CA HIS A 82 -4.84 -11.89 -8.60
C HIS A 82 -3.69 -11.57 -9.55
N GLY A 83 -4.00 -11.51 -10.83
CA GLY A 83 -3.01 -11.34 -11.88
C GLY A 83 -2.51 -9.92 -12.05
N THR A 84 -1.48 -9.74 -12.86
CA THR A 84 -1.05 -8.43 -13.36
C THR A 84 -1.86 -8.09 -14.62
N ALA A 85 -2.52 -6.94 -14.65
CA ALA A 85 -3.21 -6.48 -15.86
C ALA A 85 -2.18 -6.27 -16.99
N PRO A 86 -2.32 -6.95 -18.13
CA PRO A 86 -1.32 -6.93 -19.18
C PRO A 86 -1.31 -5.57 -19.89
N SER A 87 -0.14 -4.98 -20.08
CA SER A 87 0.04 -3.69 -20.75
C SER A 87 0.82 -3.82 -22.05
N ILE A 88 0.82 -2.74 -22.84
CA ILE A 88 1.63 -2.60 -24.06
C ILE A 88 2.80 -1.67 -23.78
N GLY A 89 3.99 -1.99 -24.30
CA GLY A 89 5.18 -1.14 -24.23
C GLY A 89 6.38 -1.75 -23.50
N ALA A 90 7.38 -0.95 -23.19
CA ALA A 90 8.67 -1.41 -22.67
C ALA A 90 8.60 -2.03 -21.25
N GLY A 91 7.55 -1.79 -20.51
CA GLY A 91 7.30 -2.37 -19.17
C GLY A 91 6.21 -3.46 -19.15
N ALA A 92 5.83 -3.99 -20.31
CA ALA A 92 4.66 -4.86 -20.48
C ALA A 92 4.70 -6.13 -19.59
N GLY A 93 5.88 -6.72 -19.39
CA GLY A 93 6.04 -7.90 -18.53
C GLY A 93 5.61 -7.67 -17.07
N MET A 94 5.72 -6.43 -16.57
CA MET A 94 5.28 -6.03 -15.23
C MET A 94 3.94 -5.26 -15.23
N GLY A 95 3.23 -5.20 -16.34
CA GLY A 95 2.00 -4.41 -16.44
C GLY A 95 2.20 -2.88 -16.45
N VAL A 96 3.44 -2.40 -16.56
CA VAL A 96 3.77 -0.96 -16.61
C VAL A 96 3.52 -0.43 -18.02
N GLY A 97 2.77 0.67 -18.13
CA GLY A 97 2.44 1.28 -19.42
C GLY A 97 1.37 2.34 -19.29
N THR A 98 0.77 2.71 -20.42
CA THR A 98 -0.37 3.66 -20.49
C THR A 98 -1.65 3.00 -21.03
N THR A 99 -1.54 1.82 -21.59
CA THR A 99 -2.62 1.10 -22.30
C THR A 99 -2.54 -0.39 -22.03
N TYR A 100 -3.70 -1.04 -21.84
CA TYR A 100 -3.77 -2.50 -21.72
C TYR A 100 -3.63 -3.22 -23.05
N ASP A 101 -3.03 -4.43 -23.01
CA ASP A 101 -3.15 -5.46 -24.02
C ASP A 101 -4.50 -6.17 -23.83
N LEU A 102 -5.52 -5.70 -24.54
CA LEU A 102 -6.89 -6.21 -24.39
C LEU A 102 -7.06 -7.64 -24.88
N ASP A 103 -6.27 -8.10 -25.86
CA ASP A 103 -6.33 -9.48 -26.34
C ASP A 103 -5.77 -10.44 -25.27
N ARG A 104 -4.68 -10.08 -24.63
CA ARG A 104 -4.13 -10.84 -23.50
C ARG A 104 -5.07 -10.78 -22.30
N ALA A 105 -5.64 -9.62 -21.97
CA ALA A 105 -6.62 -9.46 -20.90
C ALA A 105 -7.87 -10.33 -21.14
N LYS A 106 -8.36 -10.38 -22.39
CA LYS A 106 -9.49 -11.23 -22.77
C LYS A 106 -9.18 -12.70 -22.54
N ARG A 107 -7.99 -13.18 -22.92
CA ARG A 107 -7.58 -14.57 -22.63
C ARG A 107 -7.53 -14.85 -21.15
N MET A 108 -6.96 -13.94 -20.34
CA MET A 108 -6.90 -14.11 -18.89
C MET A 108 -8.30 -14.21 -18.27
N ILE A 109 -9.23 -13.35 -18.68
CA ILE A 109 -10.59 -13.33 -18.15
C ILE A 109 -11.43 -14.51 -18.69
N SER A 110 -11.40 -14.74 -20.00
CA SER A 110 -12.28 -15.72 -20.64
C SER A 110 -11.80 -17.16 -20.49
N ASP A 111 -10.47 -17.41 -20.60
CA ASP A 111 -9.93 -18.76 -20.60
C ASP A 111 -9.47 -19.17 -19.19
N LEU A 112 -8.69 -18.31 -18.50
CA LEU A 112 -8.16 -18.58 -17.16
C LEU A 112 -9.11 -18.16 -16.03
N LYS A 113 -10.23 -17.48 -16.33
CA LYS A 113 -11.26 -17.02 -15.38
C LYS A 113 -10.75 -16.05 -14.32
N VAL A 114 -9.63 -15.36 -14.58
CA VAL A 114 -9.05 -14.36 -13.67
C VAL A 114 -9.83 -13.06 -13.80
N VAL A 115 -10.37 -12.57 -12.69
CA VAL A 115 -11.16 -11.32 -12.62
C VAL A 115 -10.70 -10.40 -11.48
N THR A 116 -9.44 -10.53 -11.07
CA THR A 116 -8.78 -9.58 -10.16
C THR A 116 -7.40 -9.27 -10.70
N PHE A 117 -7.08 -7.97 -10.83
CA PHE A 117 -5.86 -7.51 -11.48
C PHE A 117 -5.23 -6.33 -10.74
N ILE A 118 -3.91 -6.37 -10.54
CA ILE A 118 -3.19 -5.13 -10.24
C ILE A 118 -2.98 -4.33 -11.52
N THR A 119 -3.29 -3.02 -11.47
CA THR A 119 -2.92 -2.07 -12.52
C THR A 119 -1.66 -1.32 -12.17
N ARG A 120 -0.71 -1.25 -13.12
CA ARG A 120 0.48 -0.39 -13.06
C ARG A 120 0.50 0.62 -14.20
N LEU A 121 -0.66 0.85 -14.84
CA LEU A 121 -0.80 1.93 -15.81
C LEU A 121 -0.60 3.29 -15.13
N SER A 122 0.04 4.18 -15.84
CA SER A 122 0.17 5.60 -15.48
C SER A 122 -0.27 6.46 -16.67
N GLY A 123 -0.83 7.63 -16.39
CA GLY A 123 -1.30 8.51 -17.45
C GLY A 123 -2.35 9.51 -16.99
N GLU A 124 -3.05 10.06 -17.95
CA GLU A 124 -4.15 11.01 -17.74
C GLU A 124 -5.33 10.28 -17.08
N PRO A 125 -5.98 10.86 -16.05
CA PRO A 125 -7.01 10.19 -15.27
C PRO A 125 -8.19 9.61 -16.06
N GLY A 126 -8.69 10.35 -17.04
CA GLY A 126 -9.79 9.87 -17.90
C GLY A 126 -9.39 8.70 -18.78
N GLU A 127 -8.12 8.65 -19.23
CA GLU A 127 -7.62 7.50 -19.97
C GLU A 127 -7.48 6.28 -19.06
N LEU A 128 -7.01 6.44 -17.81
CA LEU A 128 -6.97 5.35 -16.84
C LEU A 128 -8.39 4.78 -16.60
N ALA A 129 -9.38 5.65 -16.40
CA ALA A 129 -10.78 5.22 -16.25
C ALA A 129 -11.27 4.47 -17.50
N THR A 130 -10.96 4.99 -18.70
CA THR A 130 -11.31 4.35 -19.97
C THR A 130 -10.67 2.97 -20.11
N GLN A 131 -9.39 2.83 -19.78
CA GLN A 131 -8.70 1.53 -19.84
C GLN A 131 -9.31 0.54 -18.83
N ASN A 132 -9.57 0.96 -17.59
CA ASN A 132 -10.19 0.13 -16.58
C ASN A 132 -11.60 -0.32 -16.97
N ASN A 133 -12.39 0.56 -17.59
CA ASN A 133 -13.71 0.21 -18.12
C ASN A 133 -13.65 -0.91 -19.17
N LYS A 134 -12.62 -0.95 -20.03
CA LYS A 134 -12.44 -2.04 -21.00
C LYS A 134 -12.24 -3.39 -20.35
N LEU A 135 -11.57 -3.47 -19.19
CA LEU A 135 -11.47 -4.71 -18.44
C LEU A 135 -12.84 -5.13 -17.87
N GLN A 136 -13.64 -4.16 -17.41
CA GLN A 136 -15.01 -4.42 -16.94
C GLN A 136 -15.92 -4.92 -18.06
N GLU A 137 -15.82 -4.36 -19.27
CA GLU A 137 -16.59 -4.82 -20.44
C GLU A 137 -16.28 -6.29 -20.79
N ILE A 138 -14.99 -6.66 -20.75
CA ILE A 138 -14.58 -8.06 -21.00
C ILE A 138 -15.11 -8.98 -19.89
N ALA A 139 -15.06 -8.55 -18.63
CA ALA A 139 -15.53 -9.31 -17.47
C ALA A 139 -17.05 -9.49 -17.50
N GLU A 140 -17.81 -8.42 -17.79
CA GLU A 140 -19.28 -8.46 -17.93
C GLU A 140 -19.72 -9.42 -19.04
N ALA A 141 -18.95 -9.54 -20.12
CA ALA A 141 -19.23 -10.48 -21.20
C ALA A 141 -19.02 -11.95 -20.82
N GLY A 142 -18.42 -12.25 -19.68
CA GLY A 142 -18.23 -13.60 -19.14
C GLY A 142 -19.54 -14.33 -18.84
N ARG A 143 -19.48 -15.66 -18.65
CA ARG A 143 -20.66 -16.54 -18.47
C ARG A 143 -21.56 -16.13 -17.30
N LEU A 144 -21.01 -15.63 -16.21
CA LEU A 144 -21.72 -15.23 -14.99
C LEU A 144 -21.66 -13.71 -14.75
N GLY A 145 -21.09 -12.95 -15.68
CA GLY A 145 -20.97 -11.50 -15.56
C GLY A 145 -20.23 -11.01 -14.31
N ILE A 146 -19.27 -11.79 -13.79
CA ILE A 146 -18.52 -11.43 -12.58
C ILE A 146 -17.60 -10.24 -12.89
N PRO A 147 -17.79 -9.07 -12.23
CA PRO A 147 -17.00 -7.87 -12.52
C PRO A 147 -15.54 -8.01 -12.12
N ALA A 148 -14.64 -7.31 -12.80
CA ALA A 148 -13.25 -7.25 -12.41
C ALA A 148 -13.07 -6.43 -11.13
N THR A 149 -12.16 -6.83 -10.24
CA THR A 149 -11.57 -5.98 -9.20
C THR A 149 -10.22 -5.49 -9.70
N ILE A 150 -10.02 -4.18 -9.70
CA ILE A 150 -8.77 -3.56 -10.13
C ILE A 150 -8.08 -3.00 -8.90
N SER A 151 -6.91 -3.51 -8.60
CA SER A 151 -6.07 -3.09 -7.48
C SER A 151 -4.91 -2.21 -7.95
N THR A 152 -4.25 -1.56 -7.01
CA THR A 152 -3.02 -0.81 -7.26
C THR A 152 -2.12 -0.79 -6.02
N ASP A 153 -0.79 -0.73 -6.26
CA ASP A 153 0.16 -0.25 -5.26
C ASP A 153 -0.08 1.24 -4.97
N PRO A 154 0.42 1.79 -3.83
CA PRO A 154 0.24 3.20 -3.47
C PRO A 154 0.67 4.17 -4.59
N ARG A 155 -0.15 5.23 -4.83
CA ARG A 155 0.07 6.23 -5.89
C ARG A 155 0.25 7.66 -5.40
N ASN A 156 -0.02 7.94 -4.14
CA ASN A 156 -0.13 9.32 -3.65
C ASN A 156 1.13 9.81 -2.93
N HIS A 157 2.31 9.27 -3.24
CA HIS A 157 3.55 9.57 -2.54
C HIS A 157 4.67 10.05 -3.48
N PHE A 158 5.78 10.51 -2.92
CA PHE A 158 6.94 11.00 -3.67
C PHE A 158 7.78 9.87 -4.24
N GLN A 159 7.98 8.81 -3.47
CA GLN A 159 8.82 7.71 -3.89
C GLN A 159 8.13 6.84 -4.94
N PHE A 160 8.90 6.48 -5.96
CA PHE A 160 8.54 5.45 -6.90
C PHE A 160 9.58 4.33 -6.84
N VAL A 161 9.14 3.16 -6.38
CA VAL A 161 9.93 1.93 -6.41
C VAL A 161 9.15 0.92 -7.23
N GLN A 162 9.71 0.52 -8.36
CA GLN A 162 9.08 -0.46 -9.25
C GLN A 162 8.82 -1.78 -8.51
N GLY A 163 7.55 -2.20 -8.48
CA GLY A 163 7.10 -3.38 -7.75
C GLY A 163 6.54 -3.10 -6.34
N ALA A 164 6.68 -1.88 -5.81
CA ALA A 164 6.19 -1.53 -4.48
C ALA A 164 5.30 -0.27 -4.44
N SER A 165 5.42 0.61 -5.44
CA SER A 165 4.60 1.82 -5.58
C SER A 165 4.44 2.22 -7.05
N ILE A 166 3.52 3.14 -7.32
CA ILE A 166 3.30 3.72 -8.65
C ILE A 166 3.60 5.22 -8.58
N ALA A 167 4.23 5.76 -9.62
CA ALA A 167 4.46 7.21 -9.71
C ALA A 167 3.13 7.98 -9.63
N ALA A 168 3.07 9.01 -8.79
CA ALA A 168 1.84 9.74 -8.51
C ALA A 168 1.21 10.35 -9.77
N GLY A 169 2.01 10.87 -10.71
CA GLY A 169 1.46 11.47 -11.92
C GLY A 169 0.52 12.62 -11.60
N ALA A 170 -0.73 12.50 -12.02
CA ALA A 170 -1.79 13.48 -11.77
C ALA A 170 -2.45 13.38 -10.38
N PHE A 171 -2.21 12.31 -9.63
CA PHE A 171 -2.78 12.13 -8.29
C PHE A 171 -2.20 13.14 -7.29
N SER A 172 -2.97 13.49 -6.27
CA SER A 172 -2.49 14.36 -5.19
C SER A 172 -1.29 13.74 -4.48
N LYS A 173 -0.20 14.52 -4.34
CA LYS A 173 1.09 14.02 -3.84
C LYS A 173 1.29 14.37 -2.37
N TRP A 174 1.15 13.39 -1.50
CA TRP A 174 1.28 13.48 -0.05
C TRP A 174 2.68 13.08 0.41
N PRO A 175 3.10 13.44 1.64
CA PRO A 175 4.30 12.84 2.21
C PRO A 175 4.14 11.33 2.31
N GLU A 176 5.25 10.59 2.38
CA GLU A 176 5.23 9.16 2.65
C GLU A 176 4.47 8.85 3.98
N THR A 177 4.10 7.60 4.20
CA THR A 177 3.44 7.19 5.45
C THR A 177 4.25 7.54 6.70
N LEU A 178 5.58 7.49 6.62
CA LEU A 178 6.48 8.04 7.67
C LEU A 178 6.20 9.52 7.98
N GLY A 179 5.89 10.33 6.96
CA GLY A 179 5.55 11.74 7.16
C GLY A 179 4.20 11.92 7.82
N LEU A 180 3.21 11.07 7.54
CA LEU A 180 1.94 11.04 8.26
C LEU A 180 2.16 10.67 9.74
N ALA A 181 2.99 9.67 10.02
CA ALA A 181 3.38 9.29 11.38
C ALA A 181 4.20 10.40 12.08
N ALA A 182 5.05 11.11 11.34
CA ALA A 182 5.79 12.26 11.88
C ALA A 182 4.83 13.37 12.34
N ILE A 183 3.76 13.65 11.59
CA ILE A 183 2.71 14.59 12.02
C ILE A 183 1.97 14.04 13.24
N GLY A 184 1.70 12.72 13.29
CA GLY A 184 1.04 12.04 14.40
C GLY A 184 -0.44 12.44 14.58
N ASP A 185 -1.13 12.72 13.47
CA ASP A 185 -2.56 13.10 13.46
C ASP A 185 -3.39 12.06 12.70
N ALA A 186 -4.05 11.17 13.43
CA ALA A 186 -4.91 10.14 12.87
C ALA A 186 -6.06 10.71 12.02
N LYS A 187 -6.57 11.91 12.34
CA LYS A 187 -7.62 12.57 11.53
C LYS A 187 -7.08 12.98 10.17
N LEU A 188 -5.85 13.51 10.15
CA LEU A 188 -5.19 13.86 8.89
C LEU A 188 -4.88 12.60 8.06
N THR A 189 -4.45 11.52 8.69
CA THR A 189 -4.21 10.23 8.02
C THR A 189 -5.49 9.67 7.42
N ARG A 190 -6.63 9.73 8.15
CA ARG A 190 -7.95 9.36 7.62
C ARG A 190 -8.37 10.26 6.44
N GLN A 191 -8.12 11.57 6.52
CA GLN A 191 -8.40 12.52 5.43
C GLN A 191 -7.56 12.22 4.19
N PHE A 192 -6.27 11.94 4.35
CA PHE A 192 -5.41 11.47 3.26
C PHE A 192 -5.99 10.23 2.59
N ALA A 193 -6.31 9.20 3.38
CA ALA A 193 -6.82 7.93 2.89
C ALA A 193 -8.19 8.08 2.18
N ASP A 194 -9.08 8.96 2.68
CA ASP A 194 -10.34 9.26 2.03
C ASP A 194 -10.16 10.01 0.69
N ILE A 195 -9.20 10.93 0.61
CA ILE A 195 -8.86 11.62 -0.64
C ILE A 195 -8.29 10.61 -1.64
N ALA A 196 -7.34 9.77 -1.24
CA ALA A 196 -6.80 8.72 -2.11
C ALA A 196 -7.89 7.75 -2.58
N ARG A 197 -8.82 7.36 -1.71
CA ARG A 197 -10.01 6.57 -2.06
C ARG A 197 -10.84 7.22 -3.16
N GLN A 198 -11.13 8.53 -3.04
CA GLN A 198 -11.91 9.25 -4.04
C GLN A 198 -11.20 9.28 -5.39
N GLU A 199 -9.89 9.54 -5.40
CA GLU A 199 -9.08 9.54 -6.61
C GLU A 199 -9.00 8.14 -7.25
N TYR A 200 -8.85 7.07 -6.46
CA TYR A 200 -8.80 5.70 -6.96
C TYR A 200 -10.14 5.28 -7.57
N ARG A 201 -11.24 5.51 -6.87
CA ARG A 201 -12.58 5.20 -7.39
C ARG A 201 -12.88 5.94 -8.69
N ALA A 202 -12.47 7.20 -8.78
CA ALA A 202 -12.70 8.01 -9.97
C ALA A 202 -12.09 7.40 -11.25
N VAL A 203 -10.95 6.70 -11.11
CA VAL A 203 -10.31 6.01 -12.23
C VAL A 203 -10.67 4.52 -12.32
N GLY A 204 -11.59 4.02 -11.51
CA GLY A 204 -12.03 2.63 -11.54
C GLY A 204 -11.08 1.65 -10.85
N ILE A 205 -10.41 2.07 -9.78
CA ILE A 205 -9.63 1.21 -8.88
C ILE A 205 -10.47 0.92 -7.64
N GLN A 206 -10.64 -0.37 -7.31
CA GLN A 206 -11.52 -0.85 -6.24
C GLN A 206 -10.75 -1.39 -5.02
N GLU A 207 -9.43 -1.64 -5.17
CA GLU A 207 -8.60 -2.23 -4.11
C GLU A 207 -7.24 -1.55 -4.06
N ALA A 208 -6.79 -1.23 -2.84
CA ALA A 208 -5.47 -0.66 -2.56
C ALA A 208 -4.60 -1.70 -1.84
N LEU A 209 -3.45 -2.04 -2.40
CA LEU A 209 -2.45 -2.91 -1.77
C LEU A 209 -1.68 -2.13 -0.69
N SER A 210 -2.44 -1.58 0.23
CA SER A 210 -2.00 -0.73 1.36
C SER A 210 -3.08 -0.68 2.45
N PRO A 211 -2.72 -0.29 3.69
CA PRO A 211 -1.45 0.26 4.15
C PRO A 211 -0.37 -0.80 4.37
N GLN A 212 0.92 -0.38 4.23
CA GLN A 212 2.04 -1.10 4.78
C GLN A 212 2.19 -0.70 6.25
N ILE A 213 1.93 -1.64 7.16
CA ILE A 213 1.91 -1.39 8.61
C ILE A 213 2.92 -2.23 9.38
N ASP A 214 3.94 -2.72 8.65
CA ASP A 214 5.09 -3.36 9.27
C ASP A 214 5.71 -2.44 10.31
N LEU A 215 6.13 -2.98 11.45
CA LEU A 215 6.88 -2.23 12.45
C LEU A 215 8.34 -2.18 12.00
N ALA A 216 8.86 -0.99 11.71
CA ALA A 216 10.19 -0.81 11.12
C ALA A 216 11.27 -0.79 12.21
N THR A 217 11.62 -1.93 12.75
CA THR A 217 12.59 -2.09 13.86
C THR A 217 14.03 -2.23 13.39
N GLU A 218 14.26 -2.73 12.17
CA GLU A 218 15.61 -2.80 11.58
C GLU A 218 15.90 -1.51 10.77
N PRO A 219 16.78 -0.62 11.24
CA PRO A 219 16.98 0.70 10.63
C PRO A 219 17.59 0.67 9.22
N ARG A 220 18.26 -0.43 8.82
CA ARG A 220 18.83 -0.60 7.47
C ARG A 220 17.81 -1.06 6.45
N TRP A 221 16.63 -1.49 6.87
CA TRP A 221 15.63 -2.05 5.96
C TRP A 221 15.13 -1.04 4.93
N ALA A 222 15.19 -1.43 3.66
CA ALA A 222 14.95 -0.53 2.52
C ALA A 222 13.47 -0.09 2.36
N ARG A 223 12.52 -0.79 3.02
CA ARG A 223 11.08 -0.52 2.89
C ARG A 223 10.47 0.24 4.07
N THR A 224 11.30 0.79 4.94
CA THR A 224 10.87 1.61 6.09
C THR A 224 9.98 2.78 5.66
N ASN A 225 10.24 3.40 4.50
CA ASN A 225 9.46 4.55 3.99
C ASN A 225 7.96 4.29 3.82
N GLY A 226 7.57 3.06 3.52
CA GLY A 226 6.17 2.66 3.36
C GLY A 226 5.43 2.44 4.68
N THR A 227 6.13 2.44 5.83
CA THR A 227 5.59 2.16 7.16
C THR A 227 5.21 3.42 7.92
N PHE A 228 4.70 3.24 9.14
CA PHE A 228 4.50 4.35 10.11
C PHE A 228 5.65 4.46 11.13
N GLY A 229 6.78 3.78 10.88
CA GLY A 229 7.97 3.82 11.73
C GLY A 229 8.04 2.68 12.74
N GLU A 230 8.75 2.90 13.84
CA GLU A 230 9.08 1.86 14.82
C GLU A 230 8.22 1.88 16.10
N ASP A 231 7.29 2.82 16.26
CA ASP A 231 6.36 2.87 17.41
C ASP A 231 5.10 2.06 17.08
N SER A 232 4.92 0.93 17.77
CA SER A 232 3.82 0.00 17.51
C SER A 232 2.44 0.62 17.80
N ARG A 233 2.32 1.50 18.80
CA ARG A 233 1.05 2.18 19.15
C ARG A 233 0.69 3.23 18.12
N MET A 234 1.65 4.07 17.74
CA MET A 234 1.46 5.04 16.65
C MET A 234 1.07 4.33 15.36
N SER A 235 1.78 3.26 15.00
CA SER A 235 1.47 2.47 13.80
C SER A 235 0.06 1.89 13.85
N LYS A 236 -0.41 1.42 15.01
CA LYS A 236 -1.79 0.97 15.24
C LYS A 236 -2.82 2.08 14.97
N GLU A 237 -2.64 3.26 15.57
CA GLU A 237 -3.56 4.40 15.39
C GLU A 237 -3.60 4.87 13.93
N MET A 238 -2.44 4.95 13.27
CA MET A 238 -2.35 5.35 11.87
C MET A 238 -2.96 4.29 10.93
N ALA A 239 -2.75 3.01 11.21
CA ALA A 239 -3.34 1.90 10.44
C ALA A 239 -4.88 1.93 10.50
N GLU A 240 -5.46 2.12 11.70
CA GLU A 240 -6.91 2.23 11.89
C GLU A 240 -7.48 3.39 11.08
N ALA A 241 -6.88 4.57 11.19
CA ALA A 241 -7.29 5.77 10.47
C ALA A 241 -7.17 5.63 8.95
N TYR A 242 -6.09 5.01 8.48
CA TYR A 242 -5.85 4.76 7.06
C TYR A 242 -6.90 3.81 6.47
N VAL A 243 -7.14 2.67 7.12
CA VAL A 243 -8.15 1.70 6.67
C VAL A 243 -9.54 2.31 6.67
N ALA A 244 -9.93 3.01 7.76
CA ALA A 244 -11.22 3.68 7.85
C ALA A 244 -11.42 4.75 6.75
N GLY A 245 -10.35 5.44 6.33
CA GLY A 245 -10.40 6.39 5.23
C GLY A 245 -10.59 5.69 3.88
N PHE A 246 -9.80 4.68 3.55
CA PHE A 246 -9.94 3.92 2.30
C PHE A 246 -11.26 3.16 2.20
N GLN A 247 -11.75 2.61 3.30
CA GLN A 247 -13.01 1.86 3.30
C GLN A 247 -14.25 2.73 3.53
N ASN A 248 -14.08 4.06 3.62
CA ASN A 248 -15.18 5.02 3.79
C ASN A 248 -16.01 4.75 5.05
N GLY A 249 -15.36 4.40 6.15
CA GLY A 249 -16.02 4.14 7.44
C GLY A 249 -15.29 3.10 8.28
N GLU A 250 -15.83 2.83 9.46
CA GLU A 250 -15.28 1.89 10.45
C GLU A 250 -15.99 0.54 10.43
N ASP A 251 -17.07 0.42 9.64
CA ASP A 251 -17.93 -0.77 9.59
C ASP A 251 -17.55 -1.77 8.49
N GLY A 252 -16.36 -1.63 7.91
CA GLY A 252 -15.85 -2.46 6.83
C GLY A 252 -16.25 -1.94 5.46
N ILE A 253 -16.36 -2.86 4.48
CA ILE A 253 -16.56 -2.54 3.08
C ILE A 253 -18.01 -2.11 2.83
N ASN A 254 -18.18 -1.03 2.07
CA ASN A 254 -19.45 -0.50 1.56
C ASN A 254 -19.31 -0.10 0.08
N ARG A 255 -20.39 0.40 -0.53
CA ARG A 255 -20.42 0.76 -1.96
C ARG A 255 -19.37 1.79 -2.37
N ASP A 256 -18.99 2.68 -1.46
CA ASP A 256 -18.04 3.76 -1.73
C ASP A 256 -16.61 3.42 -1.31
N SER A 257 -16.37 2.23 -0.79
CA SER A 257 -15.04 1.79 -0.36
C SER A 257 -14.09 1.55 -1.52
N VAL A 258 -12.81 1.80 -1.27
CA VAL A 258 -11.68 1.07 -1.86
C VAL A 258 -11.22 0.07 -0.79
N ILE A 259 -11.17 -1.21 -1.12
CA ILE A 259 -10.73 -2.26 -0.19
C ILE A 259 -9.28 -1.99 0.19
N ALA A 260 -8.99 -1.94 1.49
CA ALA A 260 -7.63 -1.85 1.99
C ALA A 260 -7.06 -3.26 2.24
N ILE A 261 -5.79 -3.46 1.85
CA ILE A 261 -5.04 -4.69 2.13
C ILE A 261 -3.89 -4.34 3.07
N ALA A 262 -4.06 -4.67 4.36
CA ALA A 262 -3.01 -4.45 5.36
C ALA A 262 -1.85 -5.42 5.14
N LYS A 263 -0.62 -4.88 5.09
CA LYS A 263 0.57 -5.66 4.76
C LYS A 263 1.79 -5.24 5.59
N HIS A 264 2.73 -6.14 5.83
CA HIS A 264 2.78 -7.55 5.46
C HIS A 264 2.69 -8.41 6.72
N TRP A 265 1.65 -9.18 6.86
CA TRP A 265 1.41 -10.04 8.02
C TRP A 265 2.44 -11.17 8.08
N VAL A 266 3.32 -11.27 9.06
CA VAL A 266 3.64 -10.34 10.14
C VAL A 266 5.16 -10.38 10.37
N GLY A 267 5.73 -9.22 10.71
CA GLY A 267 7.13 -9.17 11.15
C GLY A 267 8.16 -8.82 10.08
N TYR A 268 7.75 -8.31 8.91
CA TYR A 268 8.65 -7.98 7.80
C TYR A 268 9.71 -6.93 8.18
N GLY A 269 9.37 -5.98 9.08
CA GLY A 269 10.30 -4.93 9.49
C GLY A 269 11.45 -5.37 10.39
N ALA A 270 11.46 -6.64 10.86
CA ALA A 270 12.57 -7.28 11.53
C ALA A 270 13.55 -7.94 10.53
N ALA A 271 13.68 -7.36 9.33
CA ALA A 271 14.49 -7.90 8.22
C ALA A 271 15.94 -8.12 8.66
N LYS A 272 16.42 -9.36 8.62
CA LYS A 272 17.77 -9.72 9.04
C LYS A 272 18.82 -8.93 8.26
N ASP A 273 19.69 -8.22 8.97
CA ASP A 273 20.72 -7.34 8.40
C ASP A 273 20.18 -6.22 7.49
N GLY A 274 18.89 -5.91 7.59
CA GLY A 274 18.21 -4.93 6.74
C GLY A 274 17.93 -5.39 5.31
N LEU A 275 18.14 -6.69 5.02
CA LEU A 275 18.00 -7.27 3.69
C LEU A 275 16.55 -7.63 3.39
N ASP A 276 16.10 -7.35 2.18
CA ASP A 276 14.70 -7.45 1.80
C ASP A 276 14.34 -8.82 1.21
N SER A 277 13.21 -9.39 1.67
CA SER A 277 12.79 -10.75 1.32
C SER A 277 12.17 -10.94 -0.07
N HIS A 278 12.14 -9.89 -0.92
CA HIS A 278 11.95 -10.07 -2.36
C HIS A 278 13.12 -10.78 -3.04
N SER A 279 14.23 -10.94 -2.36
CA SER A 279 15.43 -11.62 -2.86
C SER A 279 15.81 -12.78 -1.96
N ALA A 280 16.39 -13.82 -2.55
CA ALA A 280 16.81 -15.03 -1.82
C ALA A 280 17.80 -14.73 -0.68
N TYR A 281 18.66 -13.74 -0.84
CA TYR A 281 19.64 -13.32 0.17
C TYR A 281 19.00 -12.64 1.39
N GLY A 282 17.80 -12.04 1.25
CA GLY A 282 17.09 -11.31 2.30
C GLY A 282 15.84 -12.03 2.84
N ARG A 283 15.68 -13.32 2.59
CA ARG A 283 14.46 -14.08 2.90
C ARG A 283 14.15 -14.28 4.38
N HIS A 284 15.03 -13.85 5.30
CA HIS A 284 14.91 -14.05 6.74
C HIS A 284 14.54 -12.76 7.49
N ALA A 285 13.66 -12.88 8.47
CA ALA A 285 13.43 -11.88 9.50
C ALA A 285 13.87 -12.47 10.85
N ASP A 286 14.61 -11.70 11.67
CA ASP A 286 15.27 -12.17 12.89
C ASP A 286 14.51 -11.69 14.13
N PHE A 287 14.01 -12.65 14.92
CA PHE A 287 13.30 -12.43 16.17
C PHE A 287 14.08 -12.88 17.41
N SER A 288 15.41 -12.88 17.33
CA SER A 288 16.29 -13.25 18.45
C SER A 288 16.15 -12.31 19.67
N GLY A 289 15.64 -11.07 19.48
CA GLY A 289 15.29 -10.16 20.56
C GLY A 289 14.02 -10.53 21.34
N GLY A 290 13.19 -11.42 20.81
CA GLY A 290 11.98 -11.93 21.46
C GLY A 290 10.78 -10.98 21.43
N ASN A 291 10.73 -10.02 20.48
CA ASN A 291 9.72 -8.97 20.41
C ASN A 291 8.62 -9.21 19.34
N PHE A 292 8.39 -10.45 18.94
CA PHE A 292 7.43 -10.80 17.90
C PHE A 292 6.02 -10.18 18.12
N GLU A 293 5.52 -10.17 19.35
CA GLU A 293 4.19 -9.60 19.67
C GLU A 293 4.10 -8.08 19.39
N GLN A 294 5.22 -7.33 19.42
CA GLN A 294 5.23 -5.90 19.07
C GLN A 294 4.88 -5.67 17.59
N HIS A 295 5.25 -6.61 16.71
CA HIS A 295 4.97 -6.54 15.28
C HIS A 295 3.51 -6.84 14.93
N ILE A 296 2.75 -7.44 15.86
CA ILE A 296 1.31 -7.70 15.70
C ILE A 296 0.47 -6.45 16.00
N ILE A 297 0.89 -5.63 16.96
CA ILE A 297 0.12 -4.49 17.45
C ILE A 297 -0.38 -3.54 16.34
N PRO A 298 0.42 -3.17 15.30
CA PRO A 298 -0.08 -2.34 14.20
C PRO A 298 -1.31 -2.93 13.49
N PHE A 299 -1.37 -4.25 13.33
CA PHE A 299 -2.48 -4.94 12.66
C PHE A 299 -3.78 -4.91 13.45
N GLU A 300 -3.72 -4.80 14.77
CA GLU A 300 -4.93 -4.61 15.58
C GLU A 300 -5.71 -3.34 15.17
N GLY A 301 -5.01 -2.27 14.76
CA GLY A 301 -5.64 -1.06 14.23
C GLY A 301 -6.39 -1.31 12.94
N ALA A 302 -5.79 -2.08 12.02
CA ALA A 302 -6.47 -2.49 10.80
C ALA A 302 -7.70 -3.38 11.07
N PHE A 303 -7.61 -4.28 12.06
CA PHE A 303 -8.73 -5.14 12.47
C PHE A 303 -9.86 -4.33 13.14
N ASN A 304 -9.55 -3.32 13.94
CA ASN A 304 -10.55 -2.41 14.51
C ASN A 304 -11.39 -1.74 13.42
N ALA A 305 -10.75 -1.30 12.33
CA ALA A 305 -11.42 -0.71 11.16
C ALA A 305 -11.98 -1.76 10.18
N LYS A 306 -12.02 -3.05 10.56
CA LYS A 306 -12.55 -4.17 9.75
C LYS A 306 -11.94 -4.19 8.35
N VAL A 307 -10.62 -4.21 8.26
CA VAL A 307 -9.88 -4.25 7.01
C VAL A 307 -10.34 -5.40 6.10
N GLY A 308 -10.52 -5.11 4.81
CA GLY A 308 -11.04 -6.09 3.85
C GLY A 308 -10.06 -7.20 3.51
N GLY A 309 -8.75 -6.94 3.54
CA GLY A 309 -7.75 -7.95 3.25
C GLY A 309 -6.47 -7.80 4.07
N VAL A 310 -5.74 -8.90 4.15
CA VAL A 310 -4.41 -8.99 4.76
C VAL A 310 -3.47 -9.72 3.80
N MET A 311 -2.26 -9.18 3.63
CA MET A 311 -1.21 -9.79 2.82
C MET A 311 -0.09 -10.30 3.74
N PRO A 312 0.23 -11.61 3.73
CA PRO A 312 1.33 -12.16 4.51
C PRO A 312 2.70 -11.77 3.91
N THR A 313 3.71 -11.67 4.78
CA THR A 313 5.09 -11.39 4.36
C THR A 313 5.74 -12.57 3.63
N TYR A 314 6.71 -12.27 2.77
CA TYR A 314 7.60 -13.28 2.20
C TYR A 314 8.54 -13.91 3.22
N SER A 315 8.81 -13.22 4.34
CA SER A 315 9.89 -13.59 5.25
C SER A 315 9.65 -14.93 5.94
N ILE A 316 10.73 -15.69 6.10
CA ILE A 316 10.88 -16.78 7.07
C ILE A 316 11.21 -16.13 8.42
N LEU A 317 10.47 -16.45 9.47
CA LEU A 317 10.63 -15.83 10.78
C LEU A 317 11.56 -16.69 11.64
N ASP A 318 12.85 -16.31 11.69
CA ASP A 318 13.84 -17.00 12.53
C ASP A 318 13.58 -16.67 14.01
N GLU A 319 13.61 -17.70 14.86
CA GLU A 319 13.48 -17.61 16.34
C GLU A 319 12.14 -17.02 16.84
N ALA A 320 11.18 -16.74 15.94
CA ALA A 320 9.85 -16.29 16.35
C ALA A 320 9.07 -17.40 17.08
N LYS A 321 8.30 -17.00 18.11
CA LYS A 321 7.48 -17.94 18.90
C LYS A 321 6.05 -17.43 19.01
N ILE A 322 5.09 -18.36 18.87
CA ILE A 322 3.67 -18.15 19.12
C ILE A 322 3.27 -19.07 20.28
N ASP A 323 2.78 -18.50 21.37
CA ASP A 323 2.41 -19.23 22.60
C ASP A 323 3.53 -20.18 23.08
N GLY A 324 4.79 -19.72 22.98
CA GLY A 324 5.99 -20.44 23.39
C GLY A 324 6.45 -21.56 22.45
N LYS A 325 5.80 -21.73 21.29
CA LYS A 325 6.17 -22.70 20.25
C LYS A 325 6.88 -22.01 19.10
N ASP A 326 7.91 -22.64 18.59
CA ASP A 326 8.62 -22.15 17.42
C ASP A 326 7.69 -22.08 16.20
N VAL A 327 7.84 -21.04 15.40
CA VAL A 327 7.13 -20.87 14.14
C VAL A 327 7.77 -21.75 13.06
N GLU A 328 6.95 -22.42 12.24
CA GLU A 328 7.44 -23.23 11.12
C GLU A 328 8.35 -22.37 10.20
N PRO A 329 9.55 -22.85 9.80
CA PRO A 329 10.51 -22.07 9.04
C PRO A 329 10.14 -21.99 7.54
N VAL A 330 9.00 -21.40 7.23
CA VAL A 330 8.48 -21.12 5.88
C VAL A 330 7.95 -19.71 5.82
N ALA A 331 7.91 -19.13 4.63
CA ALA A 331 7.28 -17.81 4.41
C ALA A 331 5.84 -17.77 4.95
N ALA A 332 5.43 -16.61 5.44
CA ALA A 332 4.13 -16.46 6.12
C ALA A 332 2.94 -16.95 5.29
N GLY A 333 3.00 -16.82 3.96
CA GLY A 333 1.96 -17.33 3.04
C GLY A 333 1.77 -18.85 3.06
N TYR A 334 2.71 -19.61 3.61
CA TYR A 334 2.66 -21.07 3.76
C TYR A 334 2.44 -21.53 5.20
N ASN A 335 2.40 -20.57 6.12
CA ASN A 335 2.45 -20.85 7.55
C ASN A 335 1.06 -20.89 8.17
N LYS A 336 0.61 -22.09 8.54
CA LYS A 336 -0.70 -22.29 9.17
C LYS A 336 -0.81 -21.63 10.55
N GLN A 337 0.29 -21.60 11.33
CA GLN A 337 0.29 -20.99 12.66
C GLN A 337 0.01 -19.49 12.53
N LEU A 338 0.60 -18.81 11.52
CA LEU A 338 0.40 -17.38 11.29
C LEU A 338 -0.98 -17.06 10.69
N LEU A 339 -1.45 -17.84 9.69
CA LEU A 339 -2.66 -17.51 8.94
C LEU A 339 -3.93 -18.08 9.57
N THR A 340 -3.91 -19.36 9.97
CA THR A 340 -5.10 -20.00 10.55
C THR A 340 -5.17 -19.80 12.05
N ASP A 341 -4.11 -20.11 12.79
CA ASP A 341 -4.20 -20.14 14.24
C ASP A 341 -4.12 -18.72 14.82
N LEU A 342 -3.19 -17.89 14.36
CA LEU A 342 -3.05 -16.52 14.83
C LEU A 342 -4.09 -15.58 14.17
N LEU A 343 -4.04 -15.39 12.85
CA LEU A 343 -4.86 -14.40 12.16
C LEU A 343 -6.36 -14.73 12.23
N ARG A 344 -6.76 -15.95 11.81
CA ARG A 344 -8.18 -16.35 11.78
C ARG A 344 -8.76 -16.62 13.16
N ARG A 345 -8.08 -17.43 14.01
CA ARG A 345 -8.65 -17.90 15.29
C ARG A 345 -8.44 -16.91 16.41
N ARG A 346 -7.19 -16.39 16.61
CA ARG A 346 -6.90 -15.47 17.72
C ARG A 346 -7.49 -14.08 17.47
N PHE A 347 -7.35 -13.53 16.26
CA PHE A 347 -7.84 -12.18 15.92
C PHE A 347 -9.21 -12.15 15.24
N GLY A 348 -9.80 -13.30 14.88
CA GLY A 348 -11.14 -13.36 14.28
C GLY A 348 -11.23 -12.73 12.88
N PHE A 349 -10.10 -12.58 12.17
CA PHE A 349 -10.10 -11.97 10.85
C PHE A 349 -10.87 -12.83 9.83
N ASP A 350 -11.88 -12.26 9.17
CA ASP A 350 -12.73 -12.96 8.20
C ASP A 350 -12.66 -12.38 6.77
N GLY A 351 -11.81 -11.38 6.53
CA GLY A 351 -11.53 -10.84 5.20
C GLY A 351 -10.70 -11.77 4.32
N VAL A 352 -10.29 -11.29 3.15
CA VAL A 352 -9.46 -12.04 2.19
C VAL A 352 -7.99 -12.06 2.65
N VAL A 353 -7.38 -13.25 2.65
CA VAL A 353 -5.92 -13.38 2.73
C VAL A 353 -5.37 -13.46 1.31
N LEU A 354 -4.80 -12.36 0.86
CA LEU A 354 -4.14 -12.24 -0.43
C LEU A 354 -2.64 -12.50 -0.25
N SER A 355 -2.09 -13.55 -0.86
CA SER A 355 -0.63 -13.79 -0.80
C SER A 355 0.13 -12.60 -1.39
N ASP A 356 1.34 -12.38 -0.96
CA ASP A 356 2.24 -11.53 -1.69
C ASP A 356 2.58 -12.14 -3.06
N TRP A 357 3.28 -11.40 -3.94
CA TRP A 357 3.43 -11.73 -5.36
C TRP A 357 4.34 -12.95 -5.59
N LEU A 358 3.94 -13.81 -6.56
CA LEU A 358 4.77 -14.89 -7.12
C LEU A 358 5.28 -15.92 -6.10
N ILE A 359 4.62 -16.11 -4.94
CA ILE A 359 5.10 -17.05 -3.93
C ILE A 359 5.14 -18.49 -4.44
N THR A 360 4.24 -18.88 -5.37
CA THR A 360 4.16 -20.25 -5.89
C THR A 360 5.09 -20.53 -7.07
N ASN A 361 5.77 -19.51 -7.60
CA ASN A 361 6.73 -19.66 -8.70
C ASN A 361 8.08 -20.18 -8.21
N ASP A 362 8.88 -20.71 -9.14
CA ASP A 362 10.27 -21.07 -8.86
C ASP A 362 11.17 -19.82 -8.83
N CYS A 363 12.24 -19.86 -8.04
CA CYS A 363 13.31 -18.89 -8.06
C CYS A 363 14.55 -19.57 -8.61
N GLU A 364 14.91 -19.26 -9.86
CA GLU A 364 16.01 -19.91 -10.58
C GLU A 364 16.88 -18.88 -11.30
N GLY A 365 18.13 -19.26 -11.63
CA GLY A 365 19.05 -18.41 -12.36
C GLY A 365 19.27 -17.04 -11.70
N SER A 366 18.98 -15.95 -12.40
CA SER A 366 19.22 -14.60 -11.89
C SER A 366 18.32 -14.20 -10.69
N CYS A 367 17.21 -14.91 -10.47
CA CYS A 367 16.44 -14.78 -9.23
C CYS A 367 17.24 -15.21 -8.01
N LEU A 368 17.96 -16.33 -8.12
CA LEU A 368 18.73 -16.95 -7.01
C LEU A 368 20.14 -16.39 -6.89
N ASP A 369 20.83 -16.22 -8.02
CA ASP A 369 22.27 -15.92 -8.06
C ASP A 369 22.58 -14.47 -8.48
N GLY A 370 21.55 -13.70 -8.89
CA GLY A 370 21.74 -12.39 -9.51
C GLY A 370 22.24 -12.47 -10.95
N GLU A 371 22.22 -11.34 -11.64
CA GLU A 371 22.74 -11.25 -13.02
C GLU A 371 24.27 -11.20 -13.05
N LYS A 372 24.84 -11.59 -14.19
CA LYS A 372 26.29 -11.49 -14.42
C LYS A 372 26.74 -10.02 -14.44
N PRO A 373 27.98 -9.72 -14.07
CA PRO A 373 28.51 -8.36 -14.13
C PRO A 373 28.24 -7.67 -15.47
N GLY A 374 27.70 -6.45 -15.44
CA GLY A 374 27.37 -5.65 -16.62
C GLY A 374 26.01 -5.96 -17.27
N VAL A 375 25.28 -6.95 -16.79
CA VAL A 375 23.90 -7.24 -17.23
C VAL A 375 22.92 -6.48 -16.32
N LYS A 376 21.99 -5.73 -16.93
CA LYS A 376 20.93 -5.06 -16.17
C LYS A 376 19.90 -6.08 -15.66
N PRO A 377 19.63 -6.12 -14.35
CA PRO A 377 18.66 -7.04 -13.80
C PRO A 377 17.23 -6.79 -14.33
N THR A 378 16.61 -7.87 -14.81
CA THR A 378 15.24 -7.87 -15.30
C THR A 378 14.41 -8.91 -14.53
N LEU A 379 13.09 -8.72 -14.45
CA LEU A 379 12.20 -9.68 -13.87
C LEU A 379 11.64 -10.58 -14.99
N ASN A 380 11.92 -11.88 -14.88
CA ASN A 380 11.32 -12.90 -15.73
C ASN A 380 10.30 -13.67 -14.89
N GLU A 381 9.00 -13.49 -15.16
CA GLU A 381 7.91 -14.11 -14.39
C GLU A 381 7.96 -15.65 -14.39
N GLU A 382 8.63 -16.29 -15.38
CA GLU A 382 8.75 -17.75 -15.45
C GLU A 382 9.77 -18.34 -14.46
N THR A 383 10.83 -17.57 -14.15
CA THR A 383 11.96 -18.01 -13.31
C THR A 383 12.11 -17.17 -12.04
N PHE A 384 11.18 -16.25 -11.80
CA PHE A 384 11.20 -15.36 -10.64
C PHE A 384 10.04 -15.67 -9.69
N GLY A 385 10.37 -16.06 -8.47
CA GLY A 385 9.42 -16.34 -7.41
C GLY A 385 10.03 -16.19 -6.03
N MET A 386 9.19 -16.22 -5.01
CA MET A 386 9.58 -16.11 -3.61
C MET A 386 9.05 -17.29 -2.77
N PRO A 387 9.38 -18.55 -3.14
CA PRO A 387 8.86 -19.75 -2.47
C PRO A 387 9.66 -20.12 -1.20
N TRP A 388 9.94 -19.12 -0.36
CA TRP A 388 10.91 -19.31 0.72
C TRP A 388 10.48 -20.37 1.75
N GLY A 389 11.36 -21.33 1.96
CA GLY A 389 11.15 -22.48 2.84
C GLY A 389 10.36 -23.63 2.21
N VAL A 390 9.93 -23.51 0.94
CA VAL A 390 9.23 -24.57 0.18
C VAL A 390 9.79 -24.73 -1.23
N GLU A 391 11.01 -24.28 -1.48
CA GLU A 391 11.67 -24.25 -2.79
C GLU A 391 11.71 -25.63 -3.47
N THR A 392 11.84 -26.70 -2.69
CA THR A 392 11.92 -28.08 -3.19
C THR A 392 10.57 -28.73 -3.47
N MET A 393 9.46 -28.06 -3.10
CA MET A 393 8.10 -28.59 -3.34
C MET A 393 7.68 -28.32 -4.79
N PRO A 394 6.99 -29.26 -5.46
CA PRO A 394 6.31 -28.98 -6.72
C PRO A 394 5.32 -27.81 -6.60
N ARG A 395 5.14 -27.03 -7.66
CA ARG A 395 4.25 -25.85 -7.64
C ARG A 395 2.82 -26.18 -7.22
N VAL A 396 2.27 -27.33 -7.65
CA VAL A 396 0.95 -27.82 -7.21
C VAL A 396 0.89 -27.98 -5.69
N ASP A 397 1.93 -28.50 -5.07
CA ASP A 397 2.00 -28.70 -3.62
C ASP A 397 2.16 -27.37 -2.87
N ARG A 398 2.86 -26.37 -3.45
CA ARG A 398 2.93 -25.01 -2.92
C ARG A 398 1.55 -24.36 -2.89
N PHE A 399 0.75 -24.47 -3.97
CA PHE A 399 -0.65 -24.02 -3.98
C PHE A 399 -1.46 -24.69 -2.88
N ALA A 400 -1.38 -26.02 -2.79
CA ALA A 400 -2.11 -26.76 -1.75
C ALA A 400 -1.70 -26.37 -0.34
N LYS A 401 -0.40 -26.24 -0.06
CA LYS A 401 0.12 -25.81 1.26
C LYS A 401 -0.38 -24.42 1.63
N ALA A 402 -0.30 -23.44 0.71
CA ALA A 402 -0.73 -22.07 0.95
C ALA A 402 -2.25 -21.98 1.21
N VAL A 403 -3.07 -22.64 0.40
CA VAL A 403 -4.54 -22.69 0.60
C VAL A 403 -4.88 -23.34 1.94
N ASN A 404 -4.25 -24.46 2.29
CA ASN A 404 -4.46 -25.17 3.55
C ASN A 404 -3.93 -24.38 4.77
N ALA A 405 -2.93 -23.52 4.56
CA ALA A 405 -2.47 -22.59 5.58
C ALA A 405 -3.45 -21.45 5.84
N GLY A 406 -4.24 -21.04 4.84
CA GLY A 406 -5.25 -19.98 5.00
C GLY A 406 -5.31 -18.95 3.90
N VAL A 407 -4.48 -19.04 2.85
CA VAL A 407 -4.51 -18.12 1.69
C VAL A 407 -5.82 -18.29 0.91
N ASP A 408 -6.47 -17.18 0.56
CA ASP A 408 -7.70 -17.14 -0.23
C ASP A 408 -7.45 -16.71 -1.67
N GLN A 409 -6.43 -15.88 -1.92
CA GLN A 409 -6.12 -15.36 -3.24
C GLN A 409 -4.60 -15.27 -3.45
N PHE A 410 -4.14 -15.53 -4.67
CA PHE A 410 -2.70 -15.60 -5.02
C PHE A 410 -2.27 -14.40 -5.86
N GLY A 411 -1.34 -13.60 -5.34
CA GLY A 411 -0.78 -12.43 -6.00
C GLY A 411 0.21 -12.77 -7.10
N GLY A 412 0.12 -12.06 -8.23
CA GLY A 412 1.07 -12.11 -9.33
C GLY A 412 0.98 -13.33 -10.25
N VAL A 413 0.09 -14.28 -10.00
CA VAL A 413 -0.03 -15.51 -10.77
C VAL A 413 -1.39 -15.67 -11.42
N THR A 414 -1.44 -16.46 -12.51
CA THR A 414 -2.67 -16.76 -13.27
C THR A 414 -2.83 -18.27 -13.55
N THR A 415 -1.99 -19.10 -12.95
CA THR A 415 -1.93 -20.56 -13.13
C THR A 415 -3.00 -21.27 -12.30
N SER A 416 -4.27 -20.95 -12.55
CA SER A 416 -5.43 -21.53 -11.84
C SER A 416 -5.59 -23.05 -12.09
N ASP A 417 -5.06 -23.56 -13.17
CA ASP A 417 -5.00 -24.99 -13.52
C ASP A 417 -4.25 -25.82 -12.47
N LEU A 418 -3.18 -25.29 -11.88
CA LEU A 418 -2.44 -25.96 -10.80
C LEU A 418 -3.27 -26.08 -9.52
N LEU A 419 -4.13 -25.09 -9.23
CA LEU A 419 -5.05 -25.17 -8.10
C LEU A 419 -6.17 -26.18 -8.36
N VAL A 420 -6.72 -26.20 -9.59
CA VAL A 420 -7.67 -27.23 -10.04
C VAL A 420 -7.05 -28.63 -9.93
N GLN A 421 -5.79 -28.80 -10.34
CA GLN A 421 -5.05 -30.04 -10.19
C GLN A 421 -4.92 -30.45 -8.72
N ALA A 422 -4.57 -29.52 -7.81
CA ALA A 422 -4.46 -29.79 -6.38
C ALA A 422 -5.78 -30.32 -5.78
N VAL A 423 -6.93 -29.80 -6.24
CA VAL A 423 -8.25 -30.30 -5.83
C VAL A 423 -8.51 -31.71 -6.40
N LYS A 424 -8.27 -31.93 -7.71
CA LYS A 424 -8.45 -33.24 -8.35
C LYS A 424 -7.56 -34.35 -7.75
N GLU A 425 -6.39 -33.97 -7.26
CA GLU A 425 -5.47 -34.88 -6.54
C GLU A 425 -5.86 -35.06 -5.04
N GLY A 426 -6.92 -34.41 -4.56
CA GLY A 426 -7.37 -34.51 -3.17
C GLY A 426 -6.48 -33.78 -2.16
N LYS A 427 -5.56 -32.91 -2.59
CA LYS A 427 -4.65 -32.14 -1.73
C LYS A 427 -5.35 -30.94 -1.09
N VAL A 428 -6.42 -30.43 -1.72
CA VAL A 428 -7.29 -29.36 -1.24
C VAL A 428 -8.75 -29.81 -1.43
N THR A 429 -9.61 -29.53 -0.45
CA THR A 429 -11.06 -29.84 -0.59
C THR A 429 -11.79 -28.74 -1.37
N GLU A 430 -12.87 -29.08 -2.09
CA GLU A 430 -13.71 -28.08 -2.75
C GLU A 430 -14.33 -27.10 -1.73
N ASP A 431 -14.73 -27.56 -0.54
CA ASP A 431 -15.24 -26.68 0.52
C ASP A 431 -14.23 -25.59 0.92
N ARG A 432 -12.92 -25.89 0.90
CA ARG A 432 -11.87 -24.89 1.18
C ARG A 432 -11.78 -23.86 0.06
N ILE A 433 -11.92 -24.29 -1.20
CA ILE A 433 -12.00 -23.41 -2.37
C ILE A 433 -13.25 -22.52 -2.28
N ASP A 434 -14.39 -23.11 -1.95
CA ASP A 434 -15.67 -22.42 -1.80
C ASP A 434 -15.60 -21.32 -0.72
N ALA A 435 -14.95 -21.60 0.40
CA ALA A 435 -14.76 -20.62 1.47
C ALA A 435 -13.95 -19.41 0.98
N SER A 436 -12.92 -19.61 0.18
CA SER A 436 -12.11 -18.52 -0.41
C SER A 436 -12.91 -17.75 -1.46
N ALA A 437 -13.52 -18.44 -2.41
CA ALA A 437 -14.31 -17.84 -3.47
C ALA A 437 -15.46 -16.98 -2.90
N LYS A 438 -16.12 -17.47 -1.85
CA LYS A 438 -17.20 -16.74 -1.16
C LYS A 438 -16.71 -15.41 -0.56
N ARG A 439 -15.53 -15.37 0.08
CA ARG A 439 -14.95 -14.13 0.62
C ARG A 439 -14.69 -13.11 -0.47
N ILE A 440 -14.10 -13.54 -1.58
CA ILE A 440 -13.79 -12.65 -2.71
C ILE A 440 -15.07 -12.12 -3.36
N LEU A 441 -16.07 -12.98 -3.60
CA LEU A 441 -17.36 -12.58 -4.15
C LEU A 441 -18.09 -11.60 -3.23
N LEU A 442 -18.08 -11.86 -1.91
CA LEU A 442 -18.73 -11.00 -0.93
C LEU A 442 -18.24 -9.54 -1.05
N GLN A 443 -16.94 -9.33 -1.18
CA GLN A 443 -16.36 -7.98 -1.33
C GLN A 443 -16.86 -7.29 -2.62
N LYS A 444 -16.93 -8.01 -3.74
CA LYS A 444 -17.46 -7.47 -5.00
C LYS A 444 -18.92 -7.05 -4.88
N PHE A 445 -19.75 -7.82 -4.16
CA PHE A 445 -21.15 -7.45 -3.88
C PHE A 445 -21.26 -6.27 -2.92
N GLN A 446 -20.46 -6.24 -1.86
CA GLN A 446 -20.46 -5.12 -0.90
C GLN A 446 -20.08 -3.78 -1.56
N GLN A 447 -19.17 -3.80 -2.53
CA GLN A 447 -18.80 -2.61 -3.31
C GLN A 447 -19.83 -2.24 -4.41
N GLY A 448 -20.85 -3.07 -4.65
CA GLY A 448 -21.86 -2.83 -5.68
C GLY A 448 -21.31 -2.97 -7.12
N LEU A 449 -20.23 -3.73 -7.33
CA LEU A 449 -19.60 -3.88 -8.64
C LEU A 449 -20.49 -4.63 -9.63
N PHE A 450 -21.38 -5.49 -9.18
CA PHE A 450 -22.34 -6.18 -10.05
C PHE A 450 -23.37 -5.22 -10.62
N GLU A 451 -23.71 -4.15 -9.90
CA GLU A 451 -24.64 -3.10 -10.36
C GLU A 451 -23.94 -2.09 -11.26
N ASP A 452 -22.85 -1.49 -10.77
CA ASP A 452 -22.15 -0.40 -11.46
C ASP A 452 -20.63 -0.54 -11.35
N PRO A 453 -19.97 -1.31 -12.25
CA PRO A 453 -18.53 -1.49 -12.24
C PRO A 453 -17.76 -0.40 -13.00
N TYR A 454 -18.45 0.51 -13.70
CA TYR A 454 -17.85 1.47 -14.62
C TYR A 454 -17.56 2.82 -13.98
N SER A 455 -16.51 3.48 -14.44
CA SER A 455 -16.13 4.84 -14.03
C SER A 455 -16.37 5.84 -15.17
N ASP A 456 -16.71 7.07 -14.80
CA ASP A 456 -16.89 8.17 -15.76
C ASP A 456 -15.55 8.86 -16.03
N PRO A 457 -14.99 8.80 -17.26
CA PRO A 457 -13.71 9.42 -17.60
C PRO A 457 -13.70 10.96 -17.43
N ALA A 458 -14.84 11.63 -17.55
CA ALA A 458 -14.92 13.08 -17.34
C ALA A 458 -14.80 13.41 -15.85
N LYS A 459 -15.53 12.68 -15.00
CA LYS A 459 -15.42 12.82 -13.53
C LYS A 459 -14.03 12.44 -13.01
N ALA A 460 -13.34 11.48 -13.63
CA ALA A 460 -11.97 11.14 -13.29
C ALA A 460 -11.04 12.35 -13.44
N ARG A 461 -11.15 13.11 -14.55
CA ARG A 461 -10.38 14.33 -14.79
C ARG A 461 -10.68 15.44 -13.76
N GLU A 462 -11.93 15.54 -13.32
CA GLU A 462 -12.35 16.55 -12.35
C GLU A 462 -11.93 16.21 -10.92
N THR A 463 -11.78 14.90 -10.60
CA THR A 463 -11.57 14.42 -9.23
C THR A 463 -10.09 14.26 -8.90
N VAL A 464 -9.33 13.61 -9.81
CA VAL A 464 -7.92 13.29 -9.54
C VAL A 464 -7.09 14.57 -9.58
N GLY A 465 -6.33 14.80 -8.49
CA GLY A 465 -5.48 15.98 -8.37
C GLY A 465 -6.21 17.31 -8.33
N LYS A 466 -7.49 17.32 -7.93
CA LYS A 466 -8.24 18.59 -7.85
C LYS A 466 -7.59 19.57 -6.85
N PRO A 467 -7.74 20.91 -7.05
CA PRO A 467 -6.97 21.91 -6.32
C PRO A 467 -6.99 21.78 -4.80
N ASP A 468 -8.13 21.50 -4.19
CA ASP A 468 -8.24 21.34 -2.74
C ASP A 468 -7.53 20.09 -2.20
N PHE A 469 -7.39 19.02 -3.00
CA PHE A 469 -6.61 17.83 -2.66
C PHE A 469 -5.11 18.12 -2.68
N VAL A 470 -4.66 18.83 -3.72
CA VAL A 470 -3.26 19.26 -3.85
C VAL A 470 -2.87 20.23 -2.74
N GLU A 471 -3.72 21.20 -2.41
CA GLU A 471 -3.48 22.14 -1.30
C GLU A 471 -3.31 21.42 0.03
N LYS A 472 -4.21 20.48 0.36
CA LYS A 472 -4.12 19.67 1.59
C LYS A 472 -2.87 18.81 1.62
N ALA A 473 -2.52 18.21 0.49
CA ALA A 473 -1.31 17.40 0.36
C ALA A 473 -0.04 18.24 0.57
N THR A 474 0.06 19.42 -0.05
CA THR A 474 1.18 20.35 0.12
C THR A 474 1.31 20.84 1.57
N ALA A 475 0.18 21.15 2.20
CA ALA A 475 0.16 21.53 3.62
C ALA A 475 0.62 20.37 4.53
N ALA A 476 0.26 19.12 4.22
CA ALA A 476 0.73 17.95 4.94
C ALA A 476 2.24 17.73 4.77
N GLN A 477 2.78 17.92 3.55
CA GLN A 477 4.21 17.85 3.29
C GLN A 477 4.98 18.83 4.19
N ALA A 478 4.58 20.10 4.23
CA ALA A 478 5.22 21.12 5.04
C ALA A 478 5.13 20.80 6.55
N LYS A 479 3.96 20.31 7.02
CA LYS A 479 3.77 19.92 8.43
C LYS A 479 4.62 18.73 8.84
N SER A 480 4.86 17.76 7.92
CA SER A 480 5.61 16.54 8.18
C SER A 480 7.11 16.79 8.38
N ALA A 481 7.64 17.93 7.94
CA ALA A 481 9.04 18.26 8.12
C ALA A 481 9.43 18.25 9.60
N VAL A 482 10.55 17.62 9.92
CA VAL A 482 11.11 17.50 11.27
C VAL A 482 12.31 18.44 11.39
N LEU A 483 12.18 19.47 12.21
CA LEU A 483 13.30 20.37 12.48
C LEU A 483 14.22 19.73 13.53
N LEU A 484 15.41 19.30 13.10
CA LEU A 484 16.40 18.64 13.96
C LEU A 484 17.36 19.64 14.63
N GLU A 485 17.79 20.66 13.89
CA GLU A 485 18.64 21.75 14.38
C GLU A 485 18.12 23.10 13.91
N ASN A 486 18.23 24.13 14.75
CA ASN A 486 17.91 25.52 14.38
C ASN A 486 18.79 26.51 15.14
N ARG A 487 20.04 26.61 14.74
CA ARG A 487 21.08 27.43 15.39
C ARG A 487 20.87 28.90 15.12
N ASN A 488 21.01 29.71 16.15
CA ASN A 488 20.84 31.16 16.08
C ASN A 488 19.50 31.56 15.41
N GLN A 489 18.47 30.73 15.52
CA GLN A 489 17.16 30.97 14.91
C GLN A 489 17.28 31.21 13.38
N ALA A 490 18.05 30.36 12.69
CA ALA A 490 18.23 30.43 11.25
C ALA A 490 16.88 30.29 10.51
N LEU A 491 15.94 29.56 11.08
CA LEU A 491 14.56 29.43 10.63
C LEU A 491 13.58 30.03 11.66
N PRO A 492 12.51 30.67 11.19
CA PRO A 492 12.15 31.00 9.81
C PRO A 492 13.08 32.09 9.25
N LEU A 493 13.34 32.05 7.91
CA LEU A 493 14.27 32.96 7.24
C LEU A 493 14.01 34.42 7.60
N SER A 494 15.10 35.13 7.97
CA SER A 494 15.04 36.56 8.24
C SER A 494 14.78 37.34 6.93
N ARG A 495 14.08 38.49 7.01
CA ARG A 495 13.91 39.42 5.88
C ARG A 495 15.25 39.98 5.34
N LYS A 496 16.36 39.77 6.04
CA LYS A 496 17.69 40.16 5.60
C LYS A 496 18.29 39.19 4.60
N VAL A 497 17.80 37.95 4.55
CA VAL A 497 18.21 36.95 3.56
C VAL A 497 17.54 37.29 2.25
N SER A 498 18.33 37.62 1.24
CA SER A 498 17.84 38.00 -0.10
C SER A 498 18.46 37.17 -1.22
N LYS A 499 19.67 36.62 -0.98
CA LYS A 499 20.43 35.83 -1.94
C LYS A 499 20.57 34.40 -1.41
N LEU A 500 20.14 33.42 -2.22
CA LEU A 500 20.24 32.03 -1.90
C LEU A 500 21.13 31.27 -2.88
N TYR A 501 21.98 30.40 -2.35
CA TYR A 501 22.56 29.29 -3.10
C TYR A 501 21.71 28.06 -2.89
N LEU A 502 21.30 27.39 -3.98
CA LEU A 502 20.42 26.23 -3.96
C LEU A 502 21.13 25.03 -4.59
N TYR A 503 20.98 23.87 -3.96
CA TYR A 503 21.44 22.59 -4.50
C TYR A 503 20.29 21.58 -4.54
N GLN A 504 20.00 21.00 -5.71
CA GLN A 504 18.87 20.10 -5.96
C GLN A 504 17.48 20.69 -5.59
N ILE A 505 17.32 21.99 -5.78
CA ILE A 505 16.07 22.74 -5.57
C ILE A 505 15.84 23.61 -6.80
N ASP A 506 14.60 23.68 -7.31
CA ASP A 506 14.25 24.49 -8.47
C ASP A 506 14.43 26.00 -8.14
N PRO A 507 15.36 26.70 -8.84
CA PRO A 507 15.57 28.12 -8.62
C PRO A 507 14.33 28.97 -8.95
N ALA A 508 13.43 28.50 -9.82
CA ALA A 508 12.21 29.22 -10.17
C ALA A 508 11.28 29.40 -8.95
N VAL A 509 11.20 28.41 -8.06
CA VAL A 509 10.40 28.49 -6.84
C VAL A 509 10.93 29.60 -5.92
N ALA A 510 12.24 29.65 -5.68
CA ALA A 510 12.85 30.70 -4.86
C ALA A 510 12.68 32.09 -5.49
N THR A 511 12.86 32.20 -6.80
CA THR A 511 12.72 33.46 -7.55
C THR A 511 11.29 33.99 -7.48
N SER A 512 10.29 33.13 -7.63
CA SER A 512 8.87 33.50 -7.51
C SER A 512 8.49 34.04 -6.13
N ARG A 513 9.28 33.72 -5.12
CA ARG A 513 9.15 34.20 -3.73
C ARG A 513 9.99 35.42 -3.40
N GLY A 514 10.66 35.99 -4.40
CA GLY A 514 11.44 37.23 -4.28
C GLY A 514 12.91 37.05 -3.87
N PHE A 515 13.42 35.82 -3.83
CA PHE A 515 14.84 35.58 -3.58
C PHE A 515 15.66 35.68 -4.87
N LYS A 516 16.88 36.20 -4.76
CA LYS A 516 17.87 36.13 -5.83
C LYS A 516 18.66 34.83 -5.68
N VAL A 517 18.61 33.95 -6.67
CA VAL A 517 19.46 32.75 -6.70
C VAL A 517 20.82 33.10 -7.29
N VAL A 518 21.89 32.66 -6.63
CA VAL A 518 23.29 32.91 -7.03
C VAL A 518 23.99 31.61 -7.40
N ALA A 519 25.09 31.74 -8.18
CA ALA A 519 25.76 30.58 -8.75
C ALA A 519 26.69 29.86 -7.75
N THR A 520 27.24 30.59 -6.78
CA THR A 520 28.20 30.04 -5.82
C THR A 520 27.78 30.34 -4.39
N PRO A 521 28.14 29.47 -3.41
CA PRO A 521 27.85 29.74 -2.00
C PRO A 521 28.44 31.07 -1.50
N ALA A 522 29.61 31.45 -1.96
CA ALA A 522 30.31 32.68 -1.53
C ALA A 522 29.54 33.99 -1.87
N GLU A 523 28.63 33.94 -2.84
CA GLU A 523 27.81 35.11 -3.26
C GLU A 523 26.49 35.17 -2.50
N ALA A 524 26.13 34.11 -1.73
CA ALA A 524 24.86 33.98 -1.07
C ALA A 524 24.88 34.60 0.35
N ASP A 525 23.70 34.95 0.85
CA ASP A 525 23.50 35.24 2.26
C ASP A 525 23.28 33.93 3.06
N LEU A 526 22.77 32.88 2.38
CA LEU A 526 22.47 31.58 2.95
C LEU A 526 22.41 30.52 1.83
N ALA A 527 22.82 29.29 2.17
CA ALA A 527 22.68 28.14 1.29
C ALA A 527 21.57 27.20 1.76
N VAL A 528 20.83 26.60 0.80
CA VAL A 528 19.87 25.52 1.06
C VAL A 528 20.25 24.30 0.21
N ILE A 529 20.57 23.21 0.86
CA ILE A 529 21.04 21.97 0.25
C ILE A 529 19.99 20.87 0.46
N ARG A 530 19.41 20.36 -0.62
CA ARG A 530 18.57 19.16 -0.59
C ARG A 530 19.45 17.93 -0.73
N MET A 531 19.20 16.95 0.13
CA MET A 531 19.97 15.72 0.23
C MET A 531 19.05 14.51 0.37
N ASN A 532 19.55 13.36 -0.02
CA ASN A 532 18.94 12.06 0.28
C ASN A 532 19.70 11.36 1.42
N ALA A 533 19.02 10.52 2.18
CA ALA A 533 19.68 9.62 3.10
C ALA A 533 20.70 8.73 2.34
N PRO A 534 21.87 8.48 2.93
CA PRO A 534 22.89 7.67 2.26
C PRO A 534 22.44 6.22 2.13
N PHE A 535 22.88 5.56 1.08
CA PHE A 535 22.65 4.14 0.84
C PHE A 535 23.78 3.53 0.00
N GLN A 536 23.80 2.23 -0.02
CA GLN A 536 24.64 1.42 -0.88
C GLN A 536 23.75 0.49 -1.72
N GLN A 537 24.32 -0.16 -2.71
CA GLN A 537 23.64 -1.19 -3.50
C GLN A 537 24.56 -2.42 -3.63
N PRO A 538 24.84 -3.14 -2.53
CA PRO A 538 25.73 -4.30 -2.55
C PRO A 538 25.20 -5.41 -3.46
N HIS A 539 23.90 -5.47 -3.67
CA HIS A 539 23.22 -6.47 -4.49
C HIS A 539 22.63 -5.85 -5.78
N ALA A 540 23.34 -4.88 -6.37
CA ALA A 540 22.92 -4.21 -7.63
C ALA A 540 22.76 -5.16 -8.83
N ASN A 541 23.25 -6.38 -8.74
CA ASN A 541 23.05 -7.45 -9.72
C ASN A 541 21.72 -8.22 -9.56
N TYR A 542 20.93 -7.96 -8.52
CA TYR A 542 19.58 -8.51 -8.36
C TYR A 542 18.52 -7.49 -8.77
N PHE A 543 17.35 -7.99 -9.20
CA PHE A 543 16.27 -7.11 -9.65
C PHE A 543 15.84 -6.10 -8.58
N PHE A 544 15.50 -6.53 -7.37
CA PHE A 544 15.12 -5.64 -6.28
C PHE A 544 16.34 -4.92 -5.66
N GLY A 545 17.46 -5.59 -5.49
CA GLY A 545 18.69 -4.98 -4.94
C GLY A 545 19.20 -3.80 -5.78
N SER A 546 18.98 -3.81 -7.10
CA SER A 546 19.30 -2.67 -7.98
C SER A 546 18.37 -1.46 -7.84
N ARG A 547 17.25 -1.59 -7.08
CA ARG A 547 16.18 -0.60 -6.93
C ARG A 547 15.94 -0.17 -5.50
N GLN A 548 16.48 -0.91 -4.54
CA GLN A 548 16.32 -0.66 -3.12
C GLN A 548 17.55 0.05 -2.53
N GLN A 549 17.33 0.80 -1.46
CA GLN A 549 18.39 1.47 -0.71
C GLN A 549 18.86 0.55 0.41
N GLU A 550 19.90 -0.23 0.14
CA GLU A 550 20.49 -1.17 1.08
C GLU A 550 21.74 -0.59 1.78
N GLY A 551 22.33 -1.35 2.70
CA GLY A 551 23.64 -1.12 3.30
C GLY A 551 23.67 -0.03 4.36
N ASP A 552 24.86 0.53 4.57
CA ASP A 552 25.16 1.47 5.67
C ASP A 552 24.30 2.74 5.62
N LEU A 553 24.09 3.34 6.79
CA LEU A 553 23.27 4.54 7.01
C LEU A 553 24.10 5.81 7.12
N ASP A 554 25.43 5.75 6.97
CA ASP A 554 26.33 6.88 7.05
C ASP A 554 26.79 7.37 5.67
N PHE A 555 27.04 8.67 5.58
CA PHE A 555 27.63 9.26 4.39
C PHE A 555 29.08 8.81 4.22
N LYS A 556 29.41 8.27 3.06
CA LYS A 556 30.77 7.87 2.69
C LYS A 556 31.49 9.01 1.97
N PRO A 557 32.84 9.08 2.05
CA PRO A 557 33.64 10.01 1.24
C PRO A 557 33.29 9.89 -0.26
N GLY A 558 33.20 11.03 -0.96
CA GLY A 558 32.82 11.07 -2.37
C GLY A 558 31.30 11.11 -2.62
N ASN A 559 30.48 11.18 -1.56
CA ASN A 559 29.05 11.46 -1.75
C ASN A 559 28.86 12.91 -2.21
N PRO A 560 28.29 13.16 -3.39
CA PRO A 560 28.22 14.49 -3.99
C PRO A 560 27.35 15.48 -3.20
N GLU A 561 26.33 15.00 -2.51
CA GLU A 561 25.44 15.82 -1.69
C GLU A 561 26.14 16.28 -0.40
N LEU A 562 26.92 15.38 0.22
CA LEU A 562 27.75 15.72 1.35
C LEU A 562 28.84 16.74 0.97
N GLU A 563 29.52 16.55 -0.17
CA GLU A 563 30.54 17.49 -0.67
C GLU A 563 29.95 18.87 -0.97
N ALA A 564 28.76 18.94 -1.58
CA ALA A 564 28.03 20.19 -1.81
C ALA A 564 27.69 20.90 -0.49
N PHE A 565 27.19 20.15 0.49
CA PHE A 565 26.90 20.69 1.84
C PHE A 565 28.17 21.20 2.53
N GLU A 566 29.24 20.44 2.51
CA GLU A 566 30.51 20.84 3.14
C GLU A 566 31.15 22.05 2.45
N ALA A 567 31.07 22.15 1.12
CA ALA A 567 31.53 23.32 0.40
C ALA A 567 30.72 24.57 0.76
N ALA A 568 29.41 24.47 0.82
CA ALA A 568 28.53 25.56 1.18
C ALA A 568 28.74 26.01 2.64
N SER A 569 28.80 25.06 3.59
CA SER A 569 28.90 25.33 5.03
C SER A 569 30.24 25.97 5.45
N ARG A 570 31.28 25.85 4.63
CA ARG A 570 32.54 26.60 4.82
C ARG A 570 32.42 28.08 4.48
N SER A 571 31.45 28.47 3.67
CA SER A 571 31.35 29.81 3.09
C SER A 571 30.23 30.64 3.72
N VAL A 572 29.05 30.02 3.97
CA VAL A 572 27.85 30.72 4.44
C VAL A 572 27.05 29.85 5.38
N PRO A 573 26.14 30.42 6.21
CA PRO A 573 25.16 29.64 6.96
C PRO A 573 24.39 28.72 5.99
N THR A 574 24.33 27.42 6.31
CA THR A 574 23.78 26.42 5.42
C THR A 574 22.66 25.65 6.10
N ILE A 575 21.52 25.56 5.42
CA ILE A 575 20.39 24.71 5.77
C ILE A 575 20.48 23.42 4.96
N ALA A 576 20.41 22.27 5.64
CA ALA A 576 20.24 20.98 4.95
C ALA A 576 18.82 20.48 5.14
N THR A 577 18.19 19.97 4.07
CA THR A 577 16.95 19.21 4.12
C THR A 577 17.19 17.83 3.56
N ILE A 578 16.92 16.78 4.36
CA ILE A 578 17.25 15.40 4.05
C ILE A 578 15.99 14.58 3.92
N TYR A 579 15.81 13.93 2.77
CA TYR A 579 14.79 12.91 2.59
C TYR A 579 15.20 11.63 3.35
N LEU A 580 14.36 11.21 4.29
CA LEU A 580 14.61 10.09 5.21
C LEU A 580 13.65 8.92 4.90
N PRO A 581 13.89 8.11 3.86
CA PRO A 581 13.09 6.91 3.59
C PRO A 581 13.37 5.79 4.61
N ARG A 582 14.46 5.91 5.36
CA ARG A 582 14.90 5.09 6.48
C ARG A 582 15.79 5.95 7.40
N PRO A 583 16.14 5.50 8.61
CA PRO A 583 17.10 6.21 9.47
C PRO A 583 18.41 6.52 8.76
N ALA A 584 19.11 7.57 9.22
CA ALA A 584 20.41 7.96 8.70
C ALA A 584 21.31 8.52 9.82
N ILE A 585 22.61 8.37 9.67
CA ILE A 585 23.62 8.90 10.61
C ILE A 585 23.98 10.32 10.18
N LEU A 586 23.54 11.32 10.93
CA LEU A 586 23.57 12.73 10.57
C LEU A 586 24.55 13.57 11.42
N GLY A 587 25.41 12.97 12.24
CA GLY A 587 26.25 13.70 13.20
C GLY A 587 27.07 14.84 12.61
N ASN A 588 27.67 14.65 11.44
CA ASN A 588 28.43 15.68 10.70
C ASN A 588 27.55 16.86 10.25
N LEU A 589 26.34 16.54 9.75
CA LEU A 589 25.39 17.56 9.28
C LEU A 589 24.80 18.33 10.45
N ALA A 590 24.45 17.63 11.53
CA ALA A 590 23.95 18.22 12.76
C ALA A 590 24.92 19.26 13.33
N GLN A 591 26.23 19.00 13.32
CA GLN A 591 27.24 19.91 13.86
C GLN A 591 27.46 21.16 13.01
N LYS A 592 27.34 21.07 11.70
CA LYS A 592 27.72 22.14 10.75
C LYS A 592 26.53 22.95 10.21
N SER A 593 25.30 22.41 10.27
CA SER A 593 24.12 23.10 9.75
C SER A 593 23.71 24.32 10.58
N ALA A 594 23.30 25.40 9.92
CA ALA A 594 22.54 26.48 10.55
C ALA A 594 21.13 26.01 10.92
N ALA A 595 20.48 25.23 10.05
CA ALA A 595 19.30 24.43 10.36
C ALA A 595 19.38 23.09 9.64
N LEU A 596 18.82 22.04 10.27
CA LEU A 596 18.75 20.69 9.73
C LEU A 596 17.30 20.22 9.75
N LEU A 597 16.76 19.84 8.62
CA LEU A 597 15.40 19.37 8.42
C LEU A 597 15.42 17.92 7.89
N GLY A 598 14.78 16.99 8.62
CA GLY A 598 14.36 15.72 8.06
C GLY A 598 13.03 15.89 7.33
N ASN A 599 12.86 15.22 6.19
CA ASN A 599 11.59 15.21 5.47
C ASN A 599 11.27 13.80 4.94
N PHE A 600 9.99 13.57 4.65
CA PHE A 600 9.45 12.29 4.18
C PHE A 600 8.71 12.47 2.84
N GLY A 601 9.34 13.23 1.94
CA GLY A 601 8.73 13.69 0.69
C GLY A 601 8.14 15.11 0.87
N ILE A 602 8.83 16.08 0.28
CA ILE A 602 8.44 17.50 0.32
C ILE A 602 8.77 18.16 -1.03
N SER A 603 7.79 18.85 -1.62
CA SER A 603 8.02 19.68 -2.81
C SER A 603 8.82 20.92 -2.47
N ASP A 604 9.37 21.60 -3.47
CA ASP A 604 10.10 22.84 -3.26
C ASP A 604 9.18 23.94 -2.71
N GLU A 605 7.92 24.01 -3.17
CA GLU A 605 6.91 24.93 -2.65
C GLU A 605 6.64 24.73 -1.17
N ALA A 606 6.43 23.49 -0.76
CA ALA A 606 6.17 23.15 0.65
C ALA A 606 7.41 23.38 1.52
N LEU A 607 8.60 23.10 0.97
CA LEU A 607 9.87 23.41 1.66
C LEU A 607 10.01 24.91 1.91
N PHE A 608 9.76 25.76 0.90
CA PHE A 608 9.83 27.20 1.07
C PHE A 608 8.77 27.73 2.03
N ASP A 609 7.59 27.11 2.11
CA ASP A 609 6.60 27.48 3.13
C ASP A 609 7.10 27.23 4.57
N VAL A 610 7.92 26.18 4.76
CA VAL A 610 8.61 25.95 6.04
C VAL A 610 9.75 26.96 6.22
N LEU A 611 10.61 27.17 5.23
CA LEU A 611 11.76 28.07 5.33
C LEU A 611 11.32 29.50 5.64
N GLU A 612 10.28 30.01 5.01
CA GLU A 612 9.75 31.36 5.22
C GLU A 612 8.90 31.50 6.51
N GLY A 613 8.54 30.40 7.13
CA GLY A 613 7.69 30.37 8.32
C GLY A 613 6.19 30.54 8.05
N LYS A 614 5.73 30.35 6.82
CA LYS A 614 4.30 30.27 6.48
C LYS A 614 3.66 29.05 7.13
N THR A 615 4.40 27.94 7.18
CA THR A 615 4.02 26.72 7.89
C THR A 615 5.12 26.35 8.88
N ALA A 616 4.80 26.28 10.17
CA ALA A 616 5.73 25.77 11.16
C ALA A 616 5.86 24.24 11.02
N PRO A 617 7.08 23.67 11.02
CA PRO A 617 7.28 22.23 11.04
C PRO A 617 6.71 21.67 12.36
N LYS A 618 5.90 20.62 12.24
CA LYS A 618 5.28 19.94 13.38
C LYS A 618 5.75 18.49 13.51
N GLY A 619 6.48 18.03 12.53
CA GLY A 619 6.96 16.66 12.46
C GLY A 619 7.80 16.28 13.66
N LYS A 620 7.63 15.05 14.10
CA LYS A 620 8.44 14.36 15.10
C LYS A 620 8.97 13.08 14.48
N LEU A 621 10.23 12.74 14.73
CA LEU A 621 10.82 11.53 14.14
C LEU A 621 9.95 10.30 14.40
N PRO A 622 9.59 9.52 13.36
CA PRO A 622 8.84 8.28 13.50
C PRO A 622 9.74 7.07 13.84
N PHE A 623 11.04 7.28 13.93
CA PHE A 623 12.07 6.33 14.30
C PHE A 623 13.25 7.07 14.97
N GLU A 624 14.13 6.33 15.62
CA GLU A 624 15.38 6.88 16.15
C GLU A 624 16.37 7.14 15.01
N LEU A 625 17.21 8.20 15.17
CA LEU A 625 18.37 8.38 14.30
C LEU A 625 19.63 7.95 15.05
N PRO A 626 20.30 6.87 14.62
CA PRO A 626 21.47 6.36 15.30
C PRO A 626 22.66 7.31 15.19
N SER A 627 23.56 7.25 16.17
CA SER A 627 24.77 8.08 16.19
C SER A 627 25.93 7.50 15.37
N SER A 628 25.94 6.17 15.14
CA SER A 628 26.98 5.49 14.40
C SER A 628 26.49 4.15 13.83
N MET A 629 27.24 3.60 12.84
CA MET A 629 26.98 2.23 12.37
C MET A 629 27.29 1.15 13.41
N ASP A 630 28.14 1.43 14.38
CA ASP A 630 28.42 0.49 15.48
C ASP A 630 27.20 0.35 16.40
N GLU A 631 26.46 1.45 16.65
CA GLU A 631 25.16 1.39 17.36
C GLU A 631 24.15 0.55 16.57
N VAL A 632 24.02 0.78 15.26
CA VAL A 632 23.11 0.01 14.39
C VAL A 632 23.39 -1.48 14.41
N LYS A 633 24.67 -1.88 14.34
CA LYS A 633 25.08 -3.30 14.33
C LYS A 633 24.85 -4.01 15.66
N GLN A 634 24.61 -3.28 16.75
CA GLN A 634 24.36 -3.84 18.08
C GLN A 634 22.86 -3.98 18.39
N GLN A 635 22.00 -3.46 17.54
CA GLN A 635 20.54 -3.58 17.70
C GLN A 635 20.06 -4.99 17.35
N ALA A 636 19.00 -5.42 18.02
CA ALA A 636 18.25 -6.59 17.62
C ALA A 636 17.22 -6.17 16.55
N SER A 637 17.16 -6.91 15.43
CA SER A 637 16.34 -6.53 14.28
C SER A 637 14.84 -6.43 14.59
N ASP A 638 14.35 -7.12 15.64
CA ASP A 638 12.93 -7.17 16.04
C ASP A 638 12.57 -6.21 17.18
N THR A 639 13.54 -5.43 17.69
CA THR A 639 13.35 -4.64 18.91
C THR A 639 13.19 -3.16 18.58
N PRO A 640 12.01 -2.54 18.85
CA PRO A 640 11.84 -1.11 18.67
C PRO A 640 12.62 -0.32 19.75
N HIS A 641 13.09 0.88 19.38
CA HIS A 641 13.80 1.81 20.29
C HIS A 641 15.05 1.21 20.91
N ASP A 642 15.84 0.45 20.16
CA ASP A 642 17.01 -0.30 20.65
C ASP A 642 18.35 0.41 20.39
N THR A 643 18.34 1.68 19.96
CA THR A 643 19.56 2.47 19.85
C THR A 643 20.01 2.94 21.24
N ARG A 644 21.16 2.49 21.72
CA ARG A 644 21.65 2.83 23.09
C ARG A 644 21.93 4.32 23.25
N HIS A 645 22.54 4.94 22.24
CA HIS A 645 22.90 6.36 22.24
C HIS A 645 22.46 7.00 20.92
N PRO A 646 21.14 7.21 20.71
CA PRO A 646 20.65 7.83 19.48
C PRO A 646 21.13 9.28 19.36
N LEU A 647 21.49 9.69 18.14
CA LEU A 647 21.77 11.10 17.86
C LEU A 647 20.51 11.94 18.11
N TYR A 648 19.37 11.43 17.70
CA TYR A 648 18.05 11.97 18.00
C TYR A 648 17.10 10.83 18.36
N PRO A 649 16.44 10.91 19.53
CA PRO A 649 15.50 9.88 19.94
C PRO A 649 14.21 9.95 19.13
N ILE A 650 13.43 8.88 19.16
CA ILE A 650 12.09 8.89 18.59
C ILE A 650 11.25 10.04 19.14
N ARG A 651 10.36 10.57 18.34
CA ARG A 651 9.51 11.75 18.64
C ARG A 651 10.29 13.04 18.89
N PHE A 652 11.58 13.08 18.59
CA PHE A 652 12.33 14.32 18.57
C PHE A 652 11.88 15.22 17.41
N GLY A 653 11.94 16.52 17.64
CA GLY A 653 11.68 17.55 16.63
C GLY A 653 11.48 18.89 17.32
N LEU A 654 12.16 19.91 16.82
CA LEU A 654 12.00 21.32 17.23
C LEU A 654 10.83 21.95 16.46
N SER A 655 10.43 23.12 16.87
CA SER A 655 9.45 23.96 16.17
C SER A 655 9.79 25.42 16.35
N PHE A 656 9.16 26.28 15.55
CA PHE A 656 9.20 27.74 15.71
C PHE A 656 7.78 28.30 15.54
N GLU A 657 7.55 29.54 15.99
CA GLU A 657 6.28 30.21 15.80
C GLU A 657 6.10 30.62 14.32
N LYS A 658 4.87 30.57 13.84
CA LYS A 658 4.52 31.13 12.52
C LYS A 658 4.79 32.62 12.49
N LYS A 659 5.33 33.11 11.39
CA LYS A 659 5.43 34.55 11.11
C LYS A 659 4.12 35.16 10.65
#